data_1ea3a76fa781f44a5be5c659733b7e23
#
_entry.id   1ea3a76fa781f44a5be5c659733b7e23
#
_cell.length_a   1.000
_cell.length_b   1.000
_cell.length_c   1.000
_cell.angle_alpha   90.00
_cell.angle_beta   90.00
_cell.angle_gamma   90.00
#
_symmetry.space_group_name_H-M   'P 1'
#
loop_
_entity.id
_entity.type
_entity.pdbx_description
1 polymer ?
#
loop_
_entity_poly.entity_id
_entity_poly.type
_entity_poly.pdbx_seq_one_letter_code
_entity_poly.pdbx_strand_id
1 'polypeptide(L)'
;MINRFITYILAFAAAMAIYLPEVHAGLPADVVSERGREVSGKIVEAGTGAPVIGAVVKLGEDYLWTTSDLDGLFAFDKVQKGDYVLEVTCLGYVSVAMEIDASKDIEGLTITLHENSLALDEVVVTAQKAKDGLGTSHSLGRDALNHLQLSNMTDVAALLPGGKTVNPDLTAENQFSLREGGSDLGNSAFGTAVEVDGVRIGNNASFGEMNGVDTRSVAVENIESIEVITGVPSAEYGDLNSGVVKINTRKGRTPVNVTFSVNPRTYQASVSKGIDLQEDNGVLNISAEWARAVKKIISPYESYTRSGITLGYSNTFAKVLRFEAGFTGNIGGMNSKDDPDAFSGEYEKERDNVFRGNTSLTWLLNRSWITNLKLDASVNFNDNLYHFHKYESFASNQPSVHAEQEGYFLADRLPMTYFSDQIIDSKELDFAASLKYNWHKRWDDVKNSLKAGVQWKANGNVGEGEYYQDPSLAANGYRPRPYSQYPFMHNLSVYAEEHLTLPAGKTKLEVTAGLRLENVFIKNSLYNNKTTLSPRLNAKWEIAEGLAVRGGWGITEKLPSYYILYPKQEYRDIQTYGFSHGEQTSYIYYTQPYTVTYNPELRWQRNSNSELGIDASFHGMKISLVGFYNVTKGPYNFLSVYEPYSYNILQRPEGFTMPSNPSIKVDSQTGMLYVRGNEDEYWTPMDVKVTDRTFAKSSKQNNGADIKRAGAELVVEFPEIAPIRTTVRFDASYTHTRYLNEQLSAYYQNGWSHTSLPDRSYQYVGIYANGGGATNHVANGKITHNLDANLTTITHIPQARLIITCRLEMSVLRRSRILSMYNGNPYAFTVSDTGKTPTGEDIYAGKSYTAVYPVSYMDLDGNVHPFTEAEAADPAFANLILKSANAYTFAQDGYGPYMSANLSITKEIGDHVSLSFFANNFTNSRPYVKSMATGIGAIFTPAFYYGLTCRLKF
;
A
#
# COMPACT_ATOMS: atom_id res chain seq x y z
N MET A 1 23.53 14.96 -11.00
CA MET A 1 23.32 15.19 -9.55
C MET A 1 23.50 13.90 -8.75
N ILE A 2 22.93 12.79 -9.19
CA ILE A 2 23.02 11.45 -8.55
C ILE A 2 24.47 10.98 -8.36
N ASN A 3 25.34 11.09 -9.37
CA ASN A 3 26.76 10.67 -9.23
C ASN A 3 27.52 11.46 -8.16
N ARG A 4 27.23 12.76 -7.97
CA ARG A 4 27.85 13.55 -6.90
C ARG A 4 27.29 13.16 -5.52
N PHE A 5 26.03 12.79 -5.44
CA PHE A 5 25.36 12.41 -4.19
C PHE A 5 25.85 11.04 -3.70
N ILE A 6 25.97 10.06 -4.60
CA ILE A 6 26.56 8.73 -4.30
C ILE A 6 28.02 8.93 -3.84
N THR A 7 28.77 9.82 -4.48
CA THR A 7 30.14 10.16 -4.08
C THR A 7 30.19 10.78 -2.68
N TYR A 8 29.20 11.62 -2.31
CA TYR A 8 29.14 12.20 -0.95
C TYR A 8 28.72 11.17 0.11
N ILE A 9 27.82 10.24 -0.20
CA ILE A 9 27.47 9.14 0.73
C ILE A 9 28.66 8.20 0.93
N LEU A 10 29.35 7.81 -0.14
CA LEU A 10 30.56 7.00 -0.05
C LEU A 10 31.72 7.74 0.64
N ALA A 11 31.85 9.03 0.39
CA ALA A 11 32.84 9.88 1.08
C ALA A 11 32.52 10.09 2.56
N PHE A 12 31.22 10.21 2.92
CA PHE A 12 30.77 10.32 4.31
C PHE A 12 30.95 8.99 5.05
N ALA A 13 30.61 7.86 4.42
CA ALA A 13 30.86 6.53 4.98
C ALA A 13 32.37 6.25 5.12
N ALA A 14 33.18 6.63 4.14
CA ALA A 14 34.64 6.52 4.21
C ALA A 14 35.26 7.48 5.23
N ALA A 15 34.75 8.70 5.37
CA ALA A 15 35.20 9.67 6.38
C ALA A 15 34.84 9.21 7.80
N MET A 16 33.66 8.56 8.00
CA MET A 16 33.32 7.94 9.29
C MET A 16 34.23 6.73 9.60
N ALA A 17 34.62 5.95 8.60
CA ALA A 17 35.54 4.83 8.79
C ALA A 17 36.97 5.24 9.08
N ILE A 18 37.41 6.45 8.64
CA ILE A 18 38.76 6.98 8.81
C ILE A 18 38.88 7.83 10.09
N TYR A 19 37.79 8.37 10.62
CA TYR A 19 37.76 9.20 11.84
C TYR A 19 37.16 8.43 13.03
N LEU A 20 37.62 7.20 13.33
CA LEU A 20 37.48 6.62 14.65
C LEU A 20 38.73 7.02 15.44
N PRO A 21 38.70 8.07 16.28
CA PRO A 21 39.80 8.33 17.19
C PRO A 21 39.89 7.15 18.16
N GLU A 22 41.11 6.68 18.44
CA GLU A 22 41.38 5.88 19.63
C GLU A 22 40.91 6.72 20.84
N VAL A 23 39.67 6.52 21.25
CA VAL A 23 39.14 7.18 22.45
C VAL A 23 39.72 6.44 23.66
N HIS A 24 40.90 6.81 24.03
CA HIS A 24 41.34 6.71 25.40
C HIS A 24 40.59 7.78 26.19
N ALA A 25 39.36 7.53 26.57
CA ALA A 25 38.62 8.40 27.46
C ALA A 25 39.04 8.14 28.92
N GLY A 26 39.98 8.92 29.38
CA GLY A 26 40.06 9.20 30.79
C GLY A 26 38.86 10.00 31.23
N LEU A 27 37.83 9.35 31.79
CA LEU A 27 36.73 9.99 32.45
C LEU A 27 36.97 10.06 33.98
N PRO A 28 36.53 11.12 34.66
CA PRO A 28 36.72 11.24 36.08
C PRO A 28 36.02 10.13 36.87
N ALA A 29 36.77 9.47 37.74
CA ALA A 29 36.25 8.55 38.71
C ALA A 29 35.51 9.35 39.78
N ASP A 30 34.20 9.33 39.79
CA ASP A 30 33.34 9.46 40.96
C ASP A 30 31.87 9.41 40.57
N VAL A 31 31.38 8.22 40.28
CA VAL A 31 30.00 7.85 40.49
C VAL A 31 30.03 6.41 41.01
N VAL A 32 29.45 6.20 42.19
CA VAL A 32 29.34 4.90 42.83
C VAL A 32 28.72 3.90 41.81
N SER A 33 29.55 3.03 41.28
CA SER A 33 29.10 2.01 40.34
C SER A 33 28.34 0.96 41.14
N GLU A 34 27.01 0.86 40.98
CA GLU A 34 26.34 -0.41 41.28
C GLU A 34 27.09 -1.49 40.48
N ARG A 35 27.69 -2.46 41.15
CA ARG A 35 28.32 -3.62 40.52
C ARG A 35 27.26 -4.34 39.70
N GLY A 36 27.29 -4.15 38.37
CA GLY A 36 26.47 -4.94 37.48
C GLY A 36 26.87 -6.42 37.57
N ARG A 37 25.93 -7.30 37.24
CA ARG A 37 26.19 -8.76 37.19
C ARG A 37 26.77 -9.11 35.83
N GLU A 38 27.57 -10.18 35.82
CA GLU A 38 28.04 -10.83 34.61
C GLU A 38 27.09 -11.99 34.26
N VAL A 39 26.69 -12.07 32.99
CA VAL A 39 25.97 -13.22 32.43
C VAL A 39 26.79 -13.71 31.25
N SER A 40 27.38 -14.90 31.36
CA SER A 40 28.22 -15.46 30.32
C SER A 40 27.94 -16.95 30.09
N GLY A 41 28.19 -17.41 28.88
CA GLY A 41 27.97 -18.80 28.52
C GLY A 41 28.54 -19.16 27.15
N LYS A 42 28.22 -20.39 26.74
CA LYS A 42 28.65 -20.99 25.48
C LYS A 42 27.44 -21.52 24.71
N ILE A 43 27.41 -21.27 23.41
CA ILE A 43 26.38 -21.78 22.50
C ILE A 43 27.02 -22.90 21.67
N VAL A 44 26.36 -24.05 21.68
CA VAL A 44 26.83 -25.26 20.98
C VAL A 44 25.73 -25.87 20.14
N GLU A 45 26.11 -26.54 19.08
CA GLU A 45 25.21 -27.28 18.21
C GLU A 45 24.82 -28.62 18.85
N ALA A 46 23.56 -28.97 18.79
CA ALA A 46 23.06 -30.27 19.24
C ALA A 46 23.60 -31.39 18.36
N GLY A 47 24.08 -32.47 19.00
CA GLY A 47 24.62 -33.66 18.32
C GLY A 47 26.09 -33.60 18.01
N THR A 48 26.67 -32.51 17.62
CA THR A 48 28.12 -32.37 17.36
C THR A 48 28.89 -31.76 18.53
N GLY A 49 28.23 -30.93 19.36
CA GLY A 49 28.86 -30.11 20.38
C GLY A 49 29.77 -29.01 19.85
N ALA A 50 29.76 -28.78 18.54
CA ALA A 50 30.55 -27.73 17.89
C ALA A 50 30.08 -26.35 18.36
N PRO A 51 30.97 -25.34 18.48
CA PRO A 51 30.60 -23.99 18.83
C PRO A 51 29.70 -23.36 17.73
N VAL A 52 28.60 -22.73 18.11
CA VAL A 52 27.75 -21.95 17.19
C VAL A 52 28.25 -20.50 17.20
N ILE A 53 28.82 -20.10 16.09
CA ILE A 53 29.44 -18.77 15.91
C ILE A 53 28.42 -17.78 15.39
N GLY A 54 28.45 -16.53 15.92
CA GLY A 54 27.63 -15.45 15.43
C GLY A 54 26.12 -15.55 15.81
N ALA A 55 25.79 -16.45 16.74
CA ALA A 55 24.44 -16.48 17.29
C ALA A 55 24.15 -15.19 18.05
N VAL A 56 23.03 -14.58 17.78
CA VAL A 56 22.57 -13.37 18.47
C VAL A 56 21.96 -13.79 19.80
N VAL A 57 22.51 -13.29 20.89
CA VAL A 57 22.02 -13.50 22.25
C VAL A 57 21.40 -12.21 22.74
N LYS A 58 20.12 -12.24 23.06
CA LYS A 58 19.37 -11.11 23.62
C LYS A 58 19.03 -11.38 25.07
N LEU A 59 19.15 -10.37 25.89
CA LEU A 59 18.78 -10.41 27.30
C LEU A 59 17.65 -9.41 27.55
N GLY A 60 16.44 -9.90 27.77
CA GLY A 60 15.24 -9.07 27.82
C GLY A 60 14.84 -8.47 26.47
N GLU A 61 13.66 -7.88 26.40
CA GLU A 61 13.21 -7.17 25.18
C GLU A 61 14.10 -5.94 24.95
N ASP A 62 14.91 -5.98 23.89
CA ASP A 62 15.81 -4.88 23.48
C ASP A 62 16.73 -4.30 24.58
N TYR A 63 16.87 -5.00 25.71
CA TYR A 63 17.66 -4.51 26.84
C TYR A 63 19.17 -4.58 26.56
N LEU A 64 19.69 -5.79 26.40
CA LEU A 64 21.09 -6.04 26.02
C LEU A 64 21.13 -7.14 24.98
N TRP A 65 22.09 -7.08 24.10
CA TRP A 65 22.34 -8.16 23.16
C TRP A 65 23.85 -8.24 22.87
N THR A 66 24.30 -9.44 22.52
CA THR A 66 25.66 -9.74 22.11
C THR A 66 25.61 -10.81 21.02
N THR A 67 26.77 -11.17 20.48
CA THR A 67 26.90 -12.33 19.58
C THR A 67 27.91 -13.32 20.14
N SER A 68 27.73 -14.60 19.86
CA SER A 68 28.72 -15.60 20.19
C SER A 68 29.97 -15.45 19.33
N ASP A 69 31.14 -15.64 19.94
CA ASP A 69 32.44 -15.60 19.27
C ASP A 69 32.80 -16.92 18.57
N LEU A 70 34.06 -17.07 18.11
CA LEU A 70 34.56 -18.26 17.41
C LEU A 70 34.54 -19.53 18.24
N ASP A 71 34.57 -19.43 19.55
CA ASP A 71 34.47 -20.55 20.49
C ASP A 71 33.02 -20.76 20.95
N GLY A 72 32.06 -20.00 20.38
CA GLY A 72 30.66 -20.02 20.76
C GLY A 72 30.38 -19.30 22.08
N LEU A 73 31.33 -18.54 22.63
CA LEU A 73 31.19 -17.86 23.91
C LEU A 73 30.44 -16.53 23.74
N PHE A 74 29.62 -16.21 24.73
CA PHE A 74 28.97 -14.88 24.84
C PHE A 74 29.10 -14.37 26.27
N ALA A 75 29.09 -13.05 26.43
CA ALA A 75 29.10 -12.39 27.73
C ALA A 75 28.34 -11.08 27.70
N PHE A 76 27.65 -10.78 28.80
CA PHE A 76 27.07 -9.49 29.11
C PHE A 76 27.73 -8.97 30.40
N ASP A 77 28.38 -7.84 30.30
CA ASP A 77 28.94 -7.14 31.43
C ASP A 77 27.91 -6.15 32.02
N LYS A 78 27.83 -6.08 33.35
CA LYS A 78 27.01 -5.08 34.06
C LYS A 78 25.51 -5.22 33.84
N VAL A 79 24.98 -6.45 33.83
CA VAL A 79 23.55 -6.72 33.85
C VAL A 79 22.96 -6.24 35.19
N GLN A 80 21.83 -5.55 35.12
CA GLN A 80 21.11 -5.15 36.34
C GLN A 80 20.45 -6.39 36.97
N LYS A 81 20.34 -6.38 38.31
CA LYS A 81 19.65 -7.46 39.03
C LYS A 81 18.21 -7.63 38.54
N GLY A 82 17.82 -8.85 38.19
CA GLY A 82 16.45 -9.16 37.76
C GLY A 82 16.29 -10.47 37.03
N ASP A 83 15.03 -10.83 36.78
CA ASP A 83 14.68 -11.97 35.95
C ASP A 83 14.57 -11.49 34.51
N TYR A 84 15.21 -12.19 33.60
CA TYR A 84 15.25 -11.88 32.20
C TYR A 84 14.93 -13.12 31.37
N VAL A 85 14.36 -12.91 30.20
CA VAL A 85 14.36 -13.94 29.16
C VAL A 85 15.65 -13.77 28.36
N LEU A 86 16.46 -14.81 28.34
CA LEU A 86 17.62 -14.92 27.46
C LEU A 86 17.17 -15.61 26.18
N GLU A 87 17.18 -14.91 25.08
CA GLU A 87 16.83 -15.43 23.76
C GLU A 87 18.08 -15.59 22.91
N VAL A 88 18.25 -16.79 22.34
CA VAL A 88 19.37 -17.09 21.43
C VAL A 88 18.81 -17.42 20.06
N THR A 89 19.22 -16.67 19.07
CA THR A 89 18.82 -16.86 17.67
C THR A 89 20.05 -17.03 16.80
N CYS A 90 20.06 -18.06 15.96
CA CYS A 90 21.07 -18.26 14.95
C CYS A 90 20.41 -18.81 13.68
N LEU A 91 20.77 -18.25 12.54
CA LEU A 91 20.16 -18.69 11.29
C LEU A 91 20.54 -20.15 10.97
N GLY A 92 19.53 -20.94 10.63
CA GLY A 92 19.68 -22.37 10.42
C GLY A 92 19.48 -23.22 11.69
N TYR A 93 19.20 -22.57 12.81
CA TYR A 93 18.93 -23.24 14.08
C TYR A 93 17.57 -22.80 14.63
N VAL A 94 16.96 -23.65 15.47
CA VAL A 94 15.76 -23.31 16.23
C VAL A 94 16.15 -22.34 17.33
N SER A 95 15.44 -21.22 17.44
CA SER A 95 15.66 -20.22 18.50
C SER A 95 15.34 -20.80 19.87
N VAL A 96 16.19 -20.50 20.83
CA VAL A 96 16.02 -20.92 22.24
C VAL A 96 15.76 -19.68 23.09
N ALA A 97 14.70 -19.74 23.90
CA ALA A 97 14.39 -18.73 24.89
C ALA A 97 14.32 -19.37 26.27
N MET A 98 15.04 -18.83 27.26
CA MET A 98 15.07 -19.35 28.61
C MET A 98 14.98 -18.19 29.63
N GLU A 99 14.30 -18.44 30.73
CA GLU A 99 14.27 -17.49 31.85
C GLU A 99 15.56 -17.66 32.68
N ILE A 100 16.19 -16.54 33.02
CA ILE A 100 17.36 -16.50 33.88
C ILE A 100 17.17 -15.49 35.01
N ASP A 101 17.65 -15.82 36.21
CA ASP A 101 17.67 -14.93 37.39
C ASP A 101 19.06 -14.30 37.53
N ALA A 102 19.23 -13.06 37.08
CA ALA A 102 20.44 -12.27 37.23
C ALA A 102 20.55 -11.62 38.62
N SER A 103 20.06 -12.25 39.68
CA SER A 103 20.29 -11.80 41.06
C SER A 103 21.75 -12.00 41.48
N LYS A 104 22.44 -12.93 40.81
CA LYS A 104 23.87 -13.30 40.98
C LYS A 104 24.54 -13.32 39.63
N ASP A 105 25.87 -13.35 39.63
CA ASP A 105 26.65 -13.60 38.42
C ASP A 105 26.32 -15.00 37.90
N ILE A 106 26.10 -15.12 36.60
CA ILE A 106 25.81 -16.37 35.91
C ILE A 106 26.94 -16.62 34.92
N GLU A 107 27.80 -17.59 35.26
CA GLU A 107 28.93 -17.99 34.45
C GLU A 107 28.72 -19.41 33.90
N GLY A 108 29.21 -19.65 32.69
CA GLY A 108 29.29 -20.98 32.08
C GLY A 108 27.95 -21.58 31.65
N LEU A 109 26.94 -20.77 31.35
CA LEU A 109 25.72 -21.25 30.72
C LEU A 109 26.04 -21.97 29.42
N THR A 110 25.53 -23.22 29.27
CA THR A 110 25.62 -23.93 27.99
C THR A 110 24.27 -23.96 27.33
N ILE A 111 24.15 -23.34 26.16
CA ILE A 111 22.93 -23.27 25.37
C ILE A 111 23.11 -24.10 24.12
N THR A 112 22.26 -25.09 23.96
CA THR A 112 22.32 -26.03 22.84
C THR A 112 21.28 -25.59 21.80
N LEU A 113 21.76 -25.33 20.58
CA LEU A 113 20.89 -25.01 19.43
C LEU A 113 20.74 -26.26 18.55
N HIS A 114 19.52 -26.56 18.18
CA HIS A 114 19.21 -27.62 17.21
C HIS A 114 19.12 -27.00 15.81
N GLU A 115 19.71 -27.67 14.82
CA GLU A 115 19.50 -27.29 13.44
C GLU A 115 18.02 -27.30 13.11
N ASN A 116 17.59 -26.27 12.37
CA ASN A 116 16.21 -26.19 11.92
C ASN A 116 15.93 -27.24 10.84
N SER A 117 15.25 -28.33 11.22
CA SER A 117 14.93 -29.48 10.37
C SER A 117 13.57 -30.05 10.75
N LEU A 118 12.86 -30.60 9.76
CA LEU A 118 11.61 -31.32 9.99
C LEU A 118 11.78 -32.62 10.78
N ALA A 119 12.98 -32.99 11.17
CA ALA A 119 13.25 -34.07 12.10
C ALA A 119 12.93 -33.70 13.56
N LEU A 120 12.74 -32.40 13.87
CA LEU A 120 12.40 -31.95 15.21
C LEU A 120 10.91 -32.20 15.52
N ASP A 121 10.60 -32.34 16.79
CA ASP A 121 9.21 -32.56 17.22
C ASP A 121 8.33 -31.31 17.14
N GLU A 122 8.93 -30.12 17.15
CA GLU A 122 8.18 -28.85 17.08
C GLU A 122 8.61 -27.98 15.88
N VAL A 123 7.71 -27.78 14.91
CA VAL A 123 7.88 -26.87 13.77
C VAL A 123 6.64 -26.01 13.63
N VAL A 124 6.84 -24.67 13.62
CA VAL A 124 5.75 -23.70 13.51
C VAL A 124 5.54 -23.31 12.06
N VAL A 125 4.40 -23.68 11.48
CA VAL A 125 4.05 -23.41 10.07
C VAL A 125 2.85 -22.47 9.88
N THR A 126 2.47 -21.75 10.94
CA THR A 126 1.35 -20.79 10.89
C THR A 126 1.77 -19.43 11.44
N ALA A 127 0.99 -18.40 11.11
CA ALA A 127 1.15 -17.10 11.72
C ALA A 127 0.91 -17.18 13.23
N GLN A 128 1.88 -16.74 14.00
CA GLN A 128 1.83 -16.68 15.46
C GLN A 128 1.52 -15.27 15.91
N LYS A 129 0.98 -15.11 17.12
CA LYS A 129 0.93 -13.80 17.75
C LYS A 129 2.37 -13.32 17.98
N ALA A 130 2.69 -12.09 17.58
CA ALA A 130 4.00 -11.53 17.87
C ALA A 130 4.23 -11.48 19.39
N LYS A 131 5.42 -11.85 19.82
CA LYS A 131 5.78 -11.87 21.26
C LYS A 131 5.92 -10.46 21.82
N ASP A 132 6.34 -9.54 20.97
CA ASP A 132 6.65 -8.16 21.31
C ASP A 132 5.47 -7.25 20.93
N GLY A 133 4.84 -6.65 21.93
CA GLY A 133 3.78 -5.68 21.71
C GLY A 133 2.44 -6.08 22.31
N LEU A 134 1.74 -5.08 22.84
CA LEU A 134 0.44 -5.25 23.48
C LEU A 134 -0.72 -5.20 22.49
N GLY A 135 -0.50 -4.60 21.30
CA GLY A 135 -1.47 -4.52 20.22
C GLY A 135 -1.61 -5.83 19.44
N THR A 136 -2.61 -5.91 18.58
CA THR A 136 -2.82 -7.08 17.72
C THR A 136 -1.77 -7.10 16.63
N SER A 137 -0.94 -8.13 16.64
CA SER A 137 0.09 -8.40 15.63
C SER A 137 0.25 -9.88 15.37
N HIS A 138 0.68 -10.21 14.16
CA HIS A 138 0.91 -11.58 13.69
C HIS A 138 2.33 -11.68 13.12
N SER A 139 3.07 -12.67 13.55
CA SER A 139 4.45 -12.93 13.10
C SER A 139 4.52 -14.27 12.37
N LEU A 140 5.26 -14.29 11.26
CA LEU A 140 5.61 -15.47 10.52
C LEU A 140 7.14 -15.59 10.48
N GLY A 141 7.64 -16.67 11.01
CA GLY A 141 9.05 -17.02 10.96
C GLY A 141 9.40 -17.80 9.68
N ARG A 142 10.66 -18.06 9.52
CA ARG A 142 11.23 -18.75 8.34
C ARG A 142 10.62 -20.12 8.05
N ASP A 143 10.29 -20.90 9.08
CA ASP A 143 9.68 -22.22 8.92
C ASP A 143 8.34 -22.15 8.21
N ALA A 144 7.47 -21.24 8.66
CA ALA A 144 6.20 -20.99 8.02
C ALA A 144 6.38 -20.54 6.56
N LEU A 145 7.32 -19.63 6.29
CA LEU A 145 7.61 -19.13 4.94
C LEU A 145 8.12 -20.23 4.02
N ASN A 146 8.99 -21.12 4.51
CA ASN A 146 9.52 -22.25 3.74
C ASN A 146 8.44 -23.26 3.35
N HIS A 147 7.50 -23.53 4.28
CA HIS A 147 6.43 -24.50 4.06
C HIS A 147 5.32 -23.95 3.16
N LEU A 148 4.99 -22.67 3.28
CA LEU A 148 3.88 -22.03 2.56
C LEU A 148 4.20 -21.69 1.10
N GLN A 149 5.47 -21.67 0.72
CA GLN A 149 5.92 -21.44 -0.66
C GLN A 149 5.33 -20.17 -1.27
N LEU A 150 5.44 -19.08 -0.55
CA LEU A 150 4.95 -17.78 -1.01
C LEU A 150 5.64 -17.37 -2.31
N SER A 151 4.87 -16.95 -3.27
CA SER A 151 5.39 -16.42 -4.55
C SER A 151 5.52 -14.91 -4.53
N ASN A 152 4.71 -14.24 -3.74
CA ASN A 152 4.78 -12.80 -3.50
C ASN A 152 4.45 -12.47 -2.03
N MET A 153 4.68 -11.23 -1.65
CA MET A 153 4.50 -10.81 -0.27
C MET A 153 3.03 -10.77 0.18
N THR A 154 2.11 -10.49 -0.73
CA THR A 154 0.68 -10.41 -0.41
C THR A 154 0.05 -11.76 -0.10
N ASP A 155 0.69 -12.88 -0.47
CA ASP A 155 0.24 -14.22 -0.10
C ASP A 155 0.21 -14.41 1.43
N VAL A 156 1.00 -13.64 2.17
CA VAL A 156 1.01 -13.60 3.64
C VAL A 156 -0.35 -13.18 4.21
N ALA A 157 -1.09 -12.33 3.51
CA ALA A 157 -2.40 -11.88 3.97
C ALA A 157 -3.42 -13.04 4.09
N ALA A 158 -3.24 -14.11 3.31
CA ALA A 158 -4.05 -15.32 3.43
C ALA A 158 -3.93 -16.01 4.80
N LEU A 159 -2.83 -15.80 5.52
CA LEU A 159 -2.54 -16.44 6.80
C LEU A 159 -3.05 -15.65 8.01
N LEU A 160 -3.49 -14.44 7.80
CA LEU A 160 -4.17 -13.63 8.81
C LEU A 160 -5.57 -14.22 9.09
N PRO A 161 -6.16 -13.94 10.26
CA PRO A 161 -7.49 -14.45 10.59
C PRO A 161 -8.53 -14.11 9.51
N GLY A 162 -9.25 -15.12 9.01
CA GLY A 162 -10.21 -14.98 7.92
C GLY A 162 -9.62 -14.72 6.53
N GLY A 163 -8.29 -14.67 6.39
CA GLY A 163 -7.62 -14.47 5.11
C GLY A 163 -7.93 -15.56 4.09
N LYS A 164 -7.91 -15.23 2.81
CA LYS A 164 -8.19 -16.15 1.69
C LYS A 164 -7.00 -16.26 0.76
N THR A 165 -6.74 -17.48 0.32
CA THR A 165 -5.69 -17.76 -0.67
C THR A 165 -6.09 -17.22 -2.04
N VAL A 166 -5.19 -16.45 -2.63
CA VAL A 166 -5.27 -15.99 -4.02
C VAL A 166 -4.15 -16.69 -4.81
N ASN A 167 -4.40 -17.04 -6.06
CA ASN A 167 -3.35 -17.61 -6.89
C ASN A 167 -2.26 -16.56 -7.14
N PRO A 168 -0.98 -16.92 -6.97
CA PRO A 168 0.12 -15.98 -7.15
C PRO A 168 0.14 -15.37 -8.56
N ASP A 169 0.32 -14.05 -8.62
CA ASP A 169 0.46 -13.31 -9.86
C ASP A 169 1.48 -12.18 -9.70
N LEU A 170 2.66 -12.33 -10.30
CA LEU A 170 3.69 -11.29 -10.33
C LEU A 170 3.51 -10.31 -11.50
N THR A 171 2.55 -10.54 -12.39
CA THR A 171 2.27 -9.63 -13.51
C THR A 171 1.34 -8.49 -13.12
N ALA A 172 0.74 -8.55 -11.93
CA ALA A 172 -0.08 -7.48 -11.35
C ALA A 172 0.61 -6.88 -10.13
N GLU A 173 0.35 -5.61 -9.87
CA GLU A 173 0.81 -4.96 -8.63
C GLU A 173 0.28 -5.70 -7.39
N ASN A 174 1.16 -5.89 -6.43
CA ASN A 174 0.88 -6.61 -5.19
C ASN A 174 0.91 -5.66 -4.00
N GLN A 175 -0.26 -5.29 -3.48
CA GLN A 175 -0.42 -4.32 -2.40
C GLN A 175 -1.07 -4.95 -1.17
N PHE A 176 -0.58 -4.60 0.02
CA PHE A 176 -1.18 -5.04 1.28
C PHE A 176 -2.42 -4.22 1.64
N SER A 177 -3.54 -4.90 1.82
CA SER A 177 -4.79 -4.33 2.33
C SER A 177 -5.16 -5.01 3.65
N LEU A 178 -5.19 -4.27 4.74
CA LEU A 178 -5.41 -4.80 6.09
C LEU A 178 -6.79 -4.39 6.63
N ARG A 179 -7.54 -5.37 7.19
CA ARG A 179 -8.89 -5.16 7.76
C ARG A 179 -9.84 -4.40 6.84
N GLU A 180 -9.80 -4.70 5.54
CA GLU A 180 -10.62 -4.04 4.53
C GLU A 180 -11.99 -4.70 4.41
N GLY A 181 -13.03 -3.89 4.45
CA GLY A 181 -14.42 -4.37 4.32
C GLY A 181 -14.96 -4.38 2.89
N GLY A 182 -14.11 -4.14 1.88
CA GLY A 182 -14.47 -4.04 0.46
C GLY A 182 -13.68 -2.95 -0.25
N SER A 183 -13.28 -3.19 -1.48
CA SER A 183 -12.37 -2.34 -2.28
C SER A 183 -12.86 -0.92 -2.53
N ASP A 184 -14.16 -0.67 -2.45
CA ASP A 184 -14.77 0.61 -2.85
C ASP A 184 -14.83 1.63 -1.70
N LEU A 185 -14.39 1.28 -0.48
CA LEU A 185 -14.65 2.06 0.73
C LEU A 185 -13.39 2.60 1.40
N GLY A 186 -12.62 3.33 0.64
CA GLY A 186 -11.36 3.90 1.09
C GLY A 186 -10.21 2.92 0.97
N ASN A 187 -9.13 3.39 0.41
CA ASN A 187 -7.97 2.59 0.09
C ASN A 187 -7.14 2.28 1.34
N SER A 188 -7.39 1.13 2.00
CA SER A 188 -6.61 0.72 3.16
C SER A 188 -5.17 0.37 2.79
N ALA A 189 -4.93 -0.01 1.54
CA ALA A 189 -3.59 -0.28 1.03
C ALA A 189 -2.72 0.99 1.00
N PHE A 190 -3.28 2.14 0.63
CA PHE A 190 -2.57 3.44 0.68
C PHE A 190 -2.09 3.78 2.10
N GLY A 191 -2.86 3.39 3.10
CA GLY A 191 -2.55 3.64 4.51
C GLY A 191 -1.73 2.55 5.20
N THR A 192 -1.40 1.46 4.51
CA THR A 192 -0.58 0.38 5.07
C THR A 192 0.90 0.71 4.92
N ALA A 193 1.62 0.67 6.04
CA ALA A 193 3.05 0.87 6.10
C ALA A 193 3.79 -0.42 5.75
N VAL A 194 4.68 -0.41 4.77
CA VAL A 194 5.57 -1.54 4.46
C VAL A 194 7.03 -1.13 4.71
N GLU A 195 7.73 -1.91 5.51
CA GLU A 195 9.13 -1.69 5.84
C GLU A 195 9.96 -2.96 5.61
N VAL A 196 11.10 -2.83 4.96
CA VAL A 196 12.07 -3.90 4.73
C VAL A 196 13.37 -3.51 5.43
N ASP A 197 13.80 -4.28 6.43
CA ASP A 197 14.97 -3.99 7.27
C ASP A 197 14.98 -2.56 7.84
N GLY A 198 13.79 -2.04 8.21
CA GLY A 198 13.62 -0.68 8.69
C GLY A 198 13.59 0.40 7.61
N VAL A 199 13.72 0.05 6.33
CA VAL A 199 13.51 0.97 5.21
C VAL A 199 12.03 1.03 4.87
N ARG A 200 11.42 2.18 5.05
CA ARG A 200 10.04 2.44 4.61
C ARG A 200 9.99 2.48 3.09
N ILE A 201 9.12 1.69 2.48
CA ILE A 201 8.76 1.86 1.08
C ILE A 201 7.69 2.93 1.01
N GLY A 202 8.01 4.07 0.41
CA GLY A 202 7.11 5.22 0.31
C GLY A 202 6.08 5.05 -0.80
N ASN A 203 4.96 5.75 -0.65
CA ASN A 203 3.91 5.89 -1.68
C ASN A 203 3.35 7.32 -1.72
N ASN A 204 4.03 8.28 -1.08
CA ASN A 204 3.58 9.66 -1.02
C ASN A 204 4.01 10.48 -2.25
N ALA A 205 5.14 10.13 -2.88
CA ALA A 205 5.67 10.86 -4.04
C ALA A 205 5.06 10.41 -5.38
N SER A 206 4.07 9.53 -5.35
CA SER A 206 3.33 9.07 -6.53
C SER A 206 2.35 10.12 -7.04
N PHE A 207 2.32 10.31 -8.36
CA PHE A 207 1.33 11.12 -9.08
C PHE A 207 0.18 10.29 -9.66
N GLY A 208 0.26 8.96 -9.54
CA GLY A 208 -0.84 8.05 -9.84
C GLY A 208 -1.94 8.13 -8.78
N GLU A 209 -2.89 7.22 -8.83
CA GLU A 209 -3.93 7.10 -7.80
C GLU A 209 -3.30 6.82 -6.42
N MET A 210 -4.09 7.02 -5.36
CA MET A 210 -3.67 6.73 -3.98
C MET A 210 -3.58 5.23 -3.72
N ASN A 211 -2.58 4.59 -4.32
CA ASN A 211 -2.37 3.16 -4.24
C ASN A 211 -1.49 2.78 -3.04
N GLY A 212 -1.57 1.52 -2.64
CA GLY A 212 -0.65 0.92 -1.69
C GLY A 212 0.76 0.78 -2.27
N VAL A 213 1.65 0.27 -1.46
CA VAL A 213 3.01 -0.05 -1.89
C VAL A 213 3.01 -1.33 -2.71
N ASP A 214 3.57 -1.31 -3.90
CA ASP A 214 3.83 -2.52 -4.68
C ASP A 214 5.00 -3.30 -4.07
N THR A 215 4.75 -4.56 -3.74
CA THR A 215 5.72 -5.44 -3.09
C THR A 215 6.37 -6.44 -4.04
N ARG A 216 6.11 -6.36 -5.35
CA ARG A 216 6.74 -7.24 -6.36
C ARG A 216 8.26 -7.20 -6.31
N SER A 217 8.85 -6.08 -5.91
CA SER A 217 10.29 -5.89 -5.76
C SER A 217 10.88 -6.54 -4.50
N VAL A 218 10.10 -7.20 -3.65
CA VAL A 218 10.58 -7.85 -2.43
C VAL A 218 10.72 -9.36 -2.64
N ALA A 219 11.96 -9.82 -2.58
CA ALA A 219 12.31 -11.23 -2.73
C ALA A 219 11.87 -12.07 -1.53
N VAL A 220 10.91 -12.97 -1.71
CA VAL A 220 10.37 -13.80 -0.62
C VAL A 220 11.43 -14.77 -0.06
N GLU A 221 12.31 -15.30 -0.89
CA GLU A 221 13.29 -16.32 -0.49
C GLU A 221 14.38 -15.79 0.46
N ASN A 222 14.62 -14.47 0.47
CA ASN A 222 15.60 -13.85 1.36
C ASN A 222 15.00 -13.36 2.69
N ILE A 223 13.71 -13.63 2.94
CA ILE A 223 13.03 -13.16 4.15
C ILE A 223 13.25 -14.14 5.30
N GLU A 224 13.56 -13.61 6.46
CA GLU A 224 13.66 -14.35 7.73
C GLU A 224 12.35 -14.33 8.49
N SER A 225 11.72 -13.16 8.58
CA SER A 225 10.45 -13.01 9.28
C SER A 225 9.62 -11.87 8.72
N ILE A 226 8.31 -12.01 8.88
CA ILE A 226 7.32 -10.99 8.55
C ILE A 226 6.45 -10.75 9.79
N GLU A 227 6.29 -9.50 10.18
CA GLU A 227 5.37 -9.11 11.22
C GLU A 227 4.30 -8.18 10.63
N VAL A 228 3.03 -8.51 10.86
CA VAL A 228 1.87 -7.71 10.44
C VAL A 228 1.17 -7.17 11.68
N ILE A 229 1.22 -5.86 11.87
CA ILE A 229 0.59 -5.15 12.99
C ILE A 229 -0.73 -4.56 12.49
N THR A 230 -1.85 -5.09 12.97
CA THR A 230 -3.20 -4.64 12.62
C THR A 230 -3.87 -3.84 13.73
N GLY A 231 -3.34 -3.91 14.95
CA GLY A 231 -3.78 -3.16 16.11
C GLY A 231 -3.20 -1.74 16.18
N VAL A 232 -3.14 -1.19 17.40
CA VAL A 232 -2.53 0.12 17.65
C VAL A 232 -1.01 -0.01 17.62
N PRO A 233 -0.32 0.55 16.61
CA PRO A 233 1.12 0.40 16.48
C PRO A 233 1.89 1.30 17.47
N SER A 234 3.18 1.01 17.70
CA SER A 234 4.08 1.87 18.47
C SER A 234 4.14 3.30 17.93
N ALA A 235 4.40 4.28 18.80
CA ALA A 235 4.56 5.70 18.44
C ALA A 235 5.75 5.96 17.49
N GLU A 236 6.66 5.01 17.36
CA GLU A 236 7.74 5.02 16.37
C GLU A 236 7.24 5.10 14.92
N TYR A 237 6.07 4.49 14.65
CA TYR A 237 5.51 4.42 13.30
C TYR A 237 4.59 5.63 13.03
N GLY A 238 4.87 6.38 11.97
CA GLY A 238 4.04 7.48 11.49
C GLY A 238 3.69 7.32 10.01
N ASP A 239 2.86 8.23 9.48
CA ASP A 239 2.40 8.25 8.08
C ASP A 239 1.72 6.94 7.68
N LEU A 240 0.71 6.55 8.46
CA LEU A 240 -0.10 5.34 8.21
C LEU A 240 -1.50 5.47 8.81
N ASN A 241 -2.45 4.67 8.32
CA ASN A 241 -3.80 4.61 8.91
C ASN A 241 -4.38 3.19 9.01
N SER A 242 -3.78 2.18 8.40
CA SER A 242 -4.36 0.82 8.36
C SER A 242 -3.55 -0.20 9.15
N GLY A 243 -2.23 -0.12 9.11
CA GLY A 243 -1.36 -1.04 9.83
C GLY A 243 0.09 -0.98 9.35
N VAL A 244 0.91 -1.88 9.85
CA VAL A 244 2.34 -1.97 9.52
C VAL A 244 2.68 -3.41 9.11
N VAL A 245 3.43 -3.56 8.03
CA VAL A 245 4.04 -4.82 7.59
C VAL A 245 5.55 -4.65 7.69
N LYS A 246 6.18 -5.36 8.61
CA LYS A 246 7.63 -5.37 8.80
C LYS A 246 8.21 -6.64 8.20
N ILE A 247 9.19 -6.49 7.37
CA ILE A 247 9.89 -7.56 6.68
C ILE A 247 11.35 -7.51 7.10
N ASN A 248 11.85 -8.59 7.67
CA ASN A 248 13.25 -8.72 8.02
C ASN A 248 13.93 -9.72 7.08
N THR A 249 15.03 -9.32 6.46
CA THR A 249 15.83 -10.23 5.63
C THR A 249 16.78 -11.06 6.47
N ARG A 250 17.30 -12.13 5.88
CA ARG A 250 18.25 -13.02 6.54
C ARG A 250 19.53 -12.29 6.90
N LYS A 251 19.98 -12.49 8.13
CA LYS A 251 21.23 -11.95 8.67
C LYS A 251 22.01 -13.06 9.38
N GLY A 252 23.31 -12.90 9.51
CA GLY A 252 24.14 -13.86 10.21
C GLY A 252 24.78 -14.92 9.29
N ARG A 253 25.57 -15.81 9.86
CA ARG A 253 26.24 -16.91 9.14
C ARG A 253 25.21 -17.92 8.67
N THR A 254 25.21 -18.28 7.39
CA THR A 254 24.30 -19.27 6.82
C THR A 254 25.02 -20.16 5.82
N PRO A 255 24.61 -21.43 5.69
CA PRO A 255 25.06 -22.27 4.58
C PRO A 255 24.66 -21.68 3.23
N VAL A 256 25.22 -22.20 2.16
CA VAL A 256 24.73 -21.91 0.81
C VAL A 256 23.33 -22.50 0.67
N ASN A 257 22.37 -21.65 0.35
CA ASN A 257 21.01 -22.09 0.03
C ASN A 257 20.72 -21.76 -1.43
N VAL A 258 20.27 -22.75 -2.19
CA VAL A 258 19.82 -22.60 -3.56
C VAL A 258 18.36 -23.04 -3.63
N THR A 259 17.51 -22.18 -4.15
CA THR A 259 16.07 -22.46 -4.26
C THR A 259 15.62 -22.34 -5.70
N PHE A 260 14.86 -23.33 -6.16
CA PHE A 260 14.14 -23.32 -7.43
C PHE A 260 12.65 -23.49 -7.16
N SER A 261 11.84 -22.58 -7.65
CA SER A 261 10.38 -22.65 -7.53
C SER A 261 9.74 -22.54 -8.90
N VAL A 262 8.75 -23.39 -9.14
CA VAL A 262 7.98 -23.43 -10.39
C VAL A 262 6.50 -23.60 -10.11
N ASN A 263 5.72 -22.80 -10.77
CA ASN A 263 4.28 -22.95 -10.86
C ASN A 263 3.81 -22.67 -12.30
N PRO A 264 2.54 -22.84 -12.67
CA PRO A 264 2.10 -22.71 -14.07
C PRO A 264 2.44 -21.39 -14.74
N ARG A 265 2.57 -20.30 -13.96
CA ARG A 265 2.84 -18.96 -14.51
C ARG A 265 4.22 -18.44 -14.18
N THR A 266 4.90 -18.95 -13.14
CA THR A 266 6.10 -18.34 -12.60
C THR A 266 7.23 -19.33 -12.45
N TYR A 267 8.43 -18.91 -12.80
CA TYR A 267 9.71 -19.56 -12.52
C TYR A 267 10.54 -18.65 -11.64
N GLN A 268 11.12 -19.19 -10.57
CA GLN A 268 12.00 -18.44 -9.67
C GLN A 268 13.24 -19.28 -9.37
N ALA A 269 14.37 -18.61 -9.25
CA ALA A 269 15.61 -19.18 -8.77
C ALA A 269 16.31 -18.20 -7.85
N SER A 270 16.88 -18.69 -6.76
CA SER A 270 17.63 -17.84 -5.84
C SER A 270 18.82 -18.59 -5.25
N VAL A 271 19.86 -17.85 -4.88
CA VAL A 271 21.01 -18.32 -4.14
C VAL A 271 21.33 -17.34 -3.03
N SER A 272 21.62 -17.84 -1.84
CA SER A 272 22.02 -17.02 -0.70
C SER A 272 23.10 -17.69 0.15
N LYS A 273 23.96 -16.88 0.78
CA LYS A 273 24.97 -17.29 1.73
C LYS A 273 25.28 -16.19 2.73
N GLY A 274 25.45 -16.57 4.01
CA GLY A 274 26.04 -15.73 5.04
C GLY A 274 27.49 -16.14 5.27
N ILE A 275 28.43 -15.23 5.01
CA ILE A 275 29.86 -15.44 5.06
C ILE A 275 30.38 -14.78 6.34
N ASP A 276 30.98 -15.58 7.21
CA ASP A 276 31.76 -15.10 8.34
C ASP A 276 33.12 -14.61 7.82
N LEU A 277 33.43 -13.32 8.07
CA LEU A 277 34.67 -12.69 7.59
C LEU A 277 35.88 -13.00 8.49
N GLN A 278 35.68 -13.77 9.56
CA GLN A 278 36.70 -14.13 10.55
C GLN A 278 37.34 -12.94 11.30
N GLU A 279 38.08 -13.21 12.37
CA GLU A 279 38.85 -12.19 13.10
C GLU A 279 38.04 -10.95 13.54
N ASP A 280 36.82 -11.13 14.02
CA ASP A 280 35.92 -10.03 14.44
C ASP A 280 35.54 -9.03 13.31
N ASN A 281 35.71 -9.39 12.03
CA ASN A 281 35.35 -8.55 10.90
C ASN A 281 33.86 -8.62 10.53
N GLY A 282 33.04 -9.35 11.31
CA GLY A 282 31.60 -9.42 11.13
C GLY A 282 31.14 -10.44 10.07
N VAL A 283 29.89 -10.31 9.65
CA VAL A 283 29.24 -11.21 8.72
C VAL A 283 28.74 -10.48 7.48
N LEU A 284 29.00 -11.03 6.32
CA LEU A 284 28.50 -10.57 5.02
C LEU A 284 27.47 -11.54 4.49
N ASN A 285 26.21 -11.08 4.31
CA ASN A 285 25.14 -11.82 3.66
C ASN A 285 25.01 -11.39 2.21
N ILE A 286 24.94 -12.36 1.30
CA ILE A 286 24.76 -12.15 -0.13
C ILE A 286 23.58 -13.00 -0.59
N SER A 287 22.64 -12.42 -1.29
CA SER A 287 21.55 -13.12 -1.94
C SER A 287 21.36 -12.59 -3.35
N ALA A 288 21.17 -13.50 -4.30
CA ALA A 288 20.78 -13.15 -5.67
C ALA A 288 19.55 -13.95 -6.06
N GLU A 289 18.66 -13.35 -6.82
CA GLU A 289 17.44 -14.01 -7.29
C GLU A 289 17.09 -13.61 -8.73
N TRP A 290 16.36 -14.49 -9.36
CA TRP A 290 15.73 -14.25 -10.63
C TRP A 290 14.30 -14.82 -10.61
N ALA A 291 13.34 -14.07 -11.15
CA ALA A 291 11.96 -14.51 -11.31
C ALA A 291 11.42 -14.09 -12.68
N ARG A 292 10.61 -14.94 -13.27
CA ARG A 292 9.84 -14.63 -14.48
C ARG A 292 8.43 -15.17 -14.34
N ALA A 293 7.45 -14.31 -14.57
CA ALA A 293 6.03 -14.66 -14.58
C ALA A 293 5.39 -14.30 -15.93
N VAL A 294 4.40 -15.08 -16.35
CA VAL A 294 3.58 -14.80 -17.55
C VAL A 294 2.15 -14.54 -17.13
N LYS A 295 1.50 -13.59 -17.78
CA LYS A 295 0.11 -13.22 -17.47
C LYS A 295 -0.87 -14.32 -17.88
N LYS A 296 -0.67 -14.90 -19.05
CA LYS A 296 -1.47 -16.01 -19.60
C LYS A 296 -0.55 -17.14 -20.07
N ILE A 297 -0.85 -18.38 -19.66
CA ILE A 297 -0.06 -19.56 -20.03
C ILE A 297 -0.17 -19.84 -21.54
N ILE A 298 -1.38 -19.68 -22.10
CA ILE A 298 -1.66 -19.94 -23.53
C ILE A 298 -1.13 -18.84 -24.45
N SER A 299 -0.84 -17.66 -23.90
CA SER A 299 -0.31 -16.50 -24.64
C SER A 299 0.78 -15.84 -23.78
N PRO A 300 2.01 -16.38 -23.76
CA PRO A 300 3.09 -15.95 -22.85
C PRO A 300 3.84 -14.71 -23.35
N TYR A 301 3.20 -13.89 -24.17
CA TYR A 301 3.79 -12.68 -24.75
C TYR A 301 3.90 -11.54 -23.74
N GLU A 302 3.03 -11.53 -22.75
CA GLU A 302 3.04 -10.60 -21.65
C GLU A 302 3.70 -11.24 -20.42
N SER A 303 4.88 -10.75 -20.04
CA SER A 303 5.67 -11.35 -18.95
C SER A 303 6.35 -10.29 -18.07
N TYR A 304 6.33 -10.53 -16.77
CA TYR A 304 7.11 -9.78 -15.78
C TYR A 304 8.41 -10.51 -15.48
N THR A 305 9.52 -9.78 -15.40
CA THR A 305 10.82 -10.32 -14.99
C THR A 305 11.39 -9.50 -13.86
N ARG A 306 12.12 -10.15 -12.95
CA ARG A 306 12.83 -9.51 -11.86
C ARG A 306 14.18 -10.21 -11.67
N SER A 307 15.24 -9.43 -11.56
CA SER A 307 16.57 -9.87 -11.16
C SER A 307 17.02 -9.02 -9.98
N GLY A 308 17.34 -9.64 -8.87
CA GLY A 308 17.64 -8.95 -7.63
C GLY A 308 18.95 -9.40 -7.02
N ILE A 309 19.60 -8.46 -6.31
CA ILE A 309 20.74 -8.72 -5.43
C ILE A 309 20.49 -8.05 -4.08
N THR A 310 20.76 -8.75 -3.00
CA THR A 310 20.73 -8.21 -1.65
C THR A 310 22.08 -8.44 -0.99
N LEU A 311 22.65 -7.39 -0.41
CA LEU A 311 23.88 -7.41 0.36
C LEU A 311 23.57 -6.93 1.76
N GLY A 312 24.03 -7.63 2.77
CA GLY A 312 23.89 -7.23 4.18
C GLY A 312 25.22 -7.43 4.90
N TYR A 313 25.66 -6.41 5.60
CA TYR A 313 26.84 -6.48 6.47
C TYR A 313 26.44 -6.18 7.90
N SER A 314 26.92 -6.95 8.85
CA SER A 314 26.75 -6.70 10.28
C SER A 314 28.03 -6.98 11.03
N ASN A 315 28.38 -6.07 11.95
CA ASN A 315 29.51 -6.26 12.86
C ASN A 315 29.24 -5.56 14.20
N THR A 316 29.91 -6.03 15.26
CA THR A 316 29.87 -5.42 16.59
C THR A 316 31.27 -5.07 17.02
N PHE A 317 31.63 -3.80 16.94
CA PHE A 317 32.93 -3.28 17.31
C PHE A 317 33.03 -3.08 18.82
N ALA A 318 34.15 -3.51 19.40
CA ALA A 318 34.45 -3.36 20.82
C ALA A 318 33.31 -3.87 21.75
N LYS A 319 32.52 -4.82 21.31
CA LYS A 319 31.33 -5.40 22.01
C LYS A 319 30.24 -4.39 22.43
N VAL A 320 30.35 -3.12 21.98
CA VAL A 320 29.40 -2.06 22.38
C VAL A 320 28.82 -1.28 21.19
N LEU A 321 29.42 -1.35 20.03
CA LEU A 321 28.99 -0.58 18.86
C LEU A 321 28.62 -1.53 17.73
N ARG A 322 27.33 -1.76 17.53
CA ARG A 322 26.81 -2.56 16.42
C ARG A 322 26.57 -1.70 15.21
N PHE A 323 27.16 -2.10 14.12
CA PHE A 323 26.96 -1.51 12.80
C PHE A 323 26.29 -2.53 11.88
N GLU A 324 25.25 -2.09 11.19
CA GLU A 324 24.59 -2.85 10.15
C GLU A 324 24.45 -1.97 8.91
N ALA A 325 24.69 -2.55 7.74
CA ALA A 325 24.45 -1.91 6.47
C ALA A 325 23.81 -2.90 5.51
N GLY A 326 22.82 -2.44 4.77
CA GLY A 326 22.10 -3.24 3.79
C GLY A 326 21.98 -2.53 2.45
N PHE A 327 21.98 -3.30 1.38
CA PHE A 327 21.67 -2.84 0.03
C PHE A 327 20.84 -3.89 -0.68
N THR A 328 19.76 -3.48 -1.32
CA THR A 328 18.95 -4.31 -2.21
C THR A 328 18.76 -3.57 -3.52
N GLY A 329 19.13 -4.23 -4.62
CA GLY A 329 18.88 -3.76 -5.98
C GLY A 329 18.04 -4.76 -6.73
N ASN A 330 16.92 -4.34 -7.29
CA ASN A 330 16.07 -5.12 -8.17
C ASN A 330 15.95 -4.41 -9.52
N ILE A 331 16.11 -5.15 -10.59
CA ILE A 331 15.97 -4.67 -11.97
C ILE A 331 14.97 -5.58 -12.67
N GLY A 332 13.98 -4.97 -13.34
CA GLY A 332 12.97 -5.75 -14.04
C GLY A 332 11.85 -4.91 -14.60
N GLY A 333 10.70 -5.56 -14.70
CA GLY A 333 9.46 -4.94 -15.17
C GLY A 333 8.66 -5.86 -16.10
N MET A 334 7.59 -5.29 -16.65
CA MET A 334 6.69 -5.93 -17.58
C MET A 334 7.16 -5.72 -19.02
N ASN A 335 7.06 -6.77 -19.82
CA ASN A 335 7.28 -6.71 -21.25
C ASN A 335 6.15 -7.44 -21.96
N SER A 336 5.32 -6.70 -22.69
CA SER A 336 4.43 -7.29 -23.65
C SER A 336 5.12 -7.30 -25.00
N LYS A 337 5.20 -8.46 -25.64
CA LYS A 337 5.67 -8.59 -27.01
C LYS A 337 4.46 -8.61 -27.93
N ASP A 338 4.69 -8.35 -29.22
CA ASP A 338 3.68 -8.61 -30.23
C ASP A 338 3.15 -10.04 -30.09
N ASP A 339 1.86 -10.14 -29.87
CA ASP A 339 1.15 -11.40 -29.96
C ASP A 339 0.85 -11.65 -31.45
N PRO A 340 1.42 -12.70 -32.08
CA PRO A 340 1.20 -12.98 -33.50
C PRO A 340 -0.26 -13.27 -33.83
N ASP A 341 -1.08 -13.61 -32.82
CA ASP A 341 -2.52 -13.84 -32.94
C ASP A 341 -3.35 -12.57 -32.67
N ALA A 342 -2.71 -11.50 -32.20
CA ALA A 342 -3.34 -10.20 -31.97
C ALA A 342 -3.17 -9.27 -33.18
N PHE A 343 -4.19 -8.48 -33.46
CA PHE A 343 -4.24 -7.66 -34.68
C PHE A 343 -3.41 -6.40 -34.63
N SER A 344 -2.76 -5.97 -33.61
CA SER A 344 -2.42 -4.54 -33.55
C SER A 344 -0.96 -4.15 -33.56
N GLY A 345 -0.02 -5.03 -33.33
CA GLY A 345 1.38 -4.62 -33.12
C GLY A 345 1.60 -3.74 -31.89
N GLU A 346 0.57 -3.62 -31.01
CA GLU A 346 0.64 -2.87 -29.78
C GLU A 346 1.47 -3.59 -28.74
N TYR A 347 2.18 -2.81 -27.91
CA TYR A 347 2.87 -3.38 -26.75
C TYR A 347 2.87 -2.41 -25.56
N GLU A 348 3.03 -2.99 -24.40
CA GLU A 348 3.23 -2.27 -23.15
C GLU A 348 4.50 -2.78 -22.48
N LYS A 349 5.38 -1.87 -22.08
CA LYS A 349 6.59 -2.16 -21.34
C LYS A 349 6.60 -1.36 -20.04
N GLU A 350 6.96 -2.05 -18.97
CA GLU A 350 7.20 -1.44 -17.68
C GLU A 350 8.65 -1.71 -17.27
N ARG A 351 9.38 -0.66 -16.94
CA ARG A 351 10.62 -0.76 -16.18
C ARG A 351 10.28 -0.56 -14.72
N ASP A 352 10.60 -1.54 -13.89
CA ASP A 352 10.35 -1.54 -12.45
C ASP A 352 11.68 -1.83 -11.75
N ASN A 353 12.51 -0.79 -11.60
CA ASN A 353 13.80 -0.89 -10.91
C ASN A 353 13.69 -0.28 -9.52
N VAL A 354 14.17 -0.99 -8.52
CA VAL A 354 14.12 -0.56 -7.13
C VAL A 354 15.47 -0.74 -6.47
N PHE A 355 15.98 0.34 -5.86
CA PHE A 355 17.24 0.33 -5.13
C PHE A 355 17.01 0.85 -3.71
N ARG A 356 17.35 0.02 -2.72
CA ARG A 356 17.22 0.35 -1.30
C ARG A 356 18.56 0.24 -0.62
N GLY A 357 18.87 1.22 0.19
CA GLY A 357 20.05 1.23 1.05
C GLY A 357 19.69 1.62 2.46
N ASN A 358 20.28 0.96 3.45
CA ASN A 358 20.12 1.31 4.84
C ASN A 358 21.40 1.14 5.62
N THR A 359 21.52 1.91 6.67
CA THR A 359 22.58 1.78 7.66
C THR A 359 22.02 2.01 9.05
N SER A 360 22.49 1.25 10.01
CA SER A 360 22.09 1.34 11.41
C SER A 360 23.33 1.25 12.30
N LEU A 361 23.45 2.17 13.23
CA LEU A 361 24.49 2.21 14.23
C LEU A 361 23.86 2.19 15.61
N THR A 362 24.05 1.12 16.37
CA THR A 362 23.53 0.99 17.74
C THR A 362 24.69 1.01 18.73
N TRP A 363 24.68 2.02 19.59
CA TRP A 363 25.69 2.18 20.64
C TRP A 363 25.11 1.73 21.98
N LEU A 364 25.62 0.61 22.53
CA LEU A 364 25.27 0.08 23.82
C LEU A 364 26.03 0.85 24.93
N LEU A 365 25.35 1.81 25.52
CA LEU A 365 25.90 2.67 26.58
C LEU A 365 25.73 2.06 27.96
N ASN A 366 24.64 1.37 28.18
CA ASN A 366 24.22 0.72 29.44
C ASN A 366 24.51 1.59 30.69
N ARG A 367 24.06 2.85 30.65
CA ARG A 367 24.14 3.78 31.77
C ARG A 367 22.82 3.82 32.52
N SER A 368 22.82 4.34 33.76
CA SER A 368 21.63 4.48 34.57
C SER A 368 20.49 5.30 33.92
N TRP A 369 20.82 6.13 32.95
CA TRP A 369 19.88 7.04 32.24
C TRP A 369 19.71 6.71 30.76
N ILE A 370 20.48 5.80 30.19
CA ILE A 370 20.39 5.36 28.81
C ILE A 370 20.92 3.92 28.66
N THR A 371 20.17 3.06 27.98
CA THR A 371 20.62 1.73 27.63
C THR A 371 21.35 1.74 26.31
N ASN A 372 20.74 2.23 25.27
CA ASN A 372 21.36 2.35 23.96
C ASN A 372 20.89 3.60 23.21
N LEU A 373 21.71 4.01 22.27
CA LEU A 373 21.41 5.05 21.29
C LEU A 373 21.52 4.42 19.90
N LYS A 374 20.50 4.59 19.07
CA LYS A 374 20.46 4.02 17.73
C LYS A 374 20.30 5.13 16.70
N LEU A 375 21.17 5.14 15.70
CA LEU A 375 21.10 5.99 14.53
C LEU A 375 20.78 5.12 13.31
N ASP A 376 19.68 5.42 12.64
CA ASP A 376 19.30 4.75 11.38
C ASP A 376 19.27 5.79 10.25
N ALA A 377 19.72 5.39 9.07
CA ALA A 377 19.56 6.16 7.85
C ALA A 377 19.19 5.23 6.69
N SER A 378 18.32 5.67 5.80
CA SER A 378 17.90 4.89 4.66
C SER A 378 17.56 5.72 3.44
N VAL A 379 17.67 5.07 2.28
CA VAL A 379 17.25 5.61 0.98
C VAL A 379 16.50 4.51 0.23
N ASN A 380 15.39 4.89 -0.39
CA ASN A 380 14.68 4.07 -1.36
C ASN A 380 14.53 4.86 -2.66
N PHE A 381 14.87 4.24 -3.77
CA PHE A 381 14.76 4.82 -5.10
C PHE A 381 14.00 3.85 -6.00
N ASN A 382 12.82 4.25 -6.45
CA ASN A 382 12.02 3.53 -7.42
C ASN A 382 12.14 4.23 -8.77
N ASP A 383 12.64 3.52 -9.78
CA ASP A 383 12.77 3.99 -11.17
C ASP A 383 11.77 3.23 -12.03
N ASN A 384 10.56 3.77 -12.10
CA ASN A 384 9.45 3.19 -12.84
C ASN A 384 9.23 3.96 -14.13
N LEU A 385 9.12 3.22 -15.23
CA LEU A 385 8.80 3.78 -16.53
C LEU A 385 7.80 2.88 -17.23
N TYR A 386 6.65 3.43 -17.56
CA TYR A 386 5.64 2.79 -18.40
C TYR A 386 5.75 3.33 -19.81
N HIS A 387 5.81 2.44 -20.81
CA HIS A 387 5.82 2.79 -22.22
C HIS A 387 4.67 2.05 -22.91
N PHE A 388 3.69 2.82 -23.35
CA PHE A 388 2.52 2.35 -24.09
C PHE A 388 2.70 2.68 -25.56
N HIS A 389 2.82 1.66 -26.40
CA HIS A 389 2.81 1.77 -27.86
C HIS A 389 1.45 1.30 -28.34
N LYS A 390 0.59 2.24 -28.74
CA LYS A 390 -0.80 1.98 -29.09
C LYS A 390 -1.10 2.36 -30.53
N TYR A 391 -1.89 1.53 -31.18
CA TYR A 391 -2.42 1.81 -32.51
C TYR A 391 -3.67 2.67 -32.40
N GLU A 392 -3.59 3.83 -32.98
CA GLU A 392 -4.69 4.79 -33.05
C GLU A 392 -5.29 4.78 -34.46
N SER A 393 -6.60 4.61 -34.52
CA SER A 393 -7.39 4.73 -35.75
C SER A 393 -8.49 5.76 -35.51
N PHE A 394 -8.96 6.40 -36.55
CA PHE A 394 -9.87 7.55 -36.51
C PHE A 394 -9.14 8.85 -36.16
N ALA A 395 -8.29 9.28 -37.08
CA ALA A 395 -7.67 10.60 -36.99
C ALA A 395 -8.71 11.69 -36.90
N SER A 396 -8.54 12.52 -35.90
CA SER A 396 -9.31 13.73 -35.72
C SER A 396 -8.36 14.91 -35.54
N ASN A 397 -8.88 16.10 -35.81
CA ASN A 397 -8.15 17.27 -35.35
C ASN A 397 -8.26 17.36 -33.82
N GLN A 398 -7.17 17.73 -33.19
CA GLN A 398 -7.07 17.86 -31.74
C GLN A 398 -6.51 19.24 -31.36
N PRO A 399 -6.77 19.72 -30.13
CA PRO A 399 -6.11 20.90 -29.60
C PRO A 399 -4.60 20.78 -29.68
N SER A 400 -3.91 21.84 -30.04
CA SER A 400 -2.46 21.81 -30.14
C SER A 400 -1.82 21.50 -28.80
N VAL A 401 -0.86 20.58 -28.79
CA VAL A 401 -0.07 20.22 -27.59
C VAL A 401 0.76 21.40 -27.07
N HIS A 402 0.97 22.43 -27.87
CA HIS A 402 1.68 23.65 -27.50
C HIS A 402 0.75 24.72 -26.91
N ALA A 403 -0.56 24.48 -26.87
CA ALA A 403 -1.53 25.42 -26.30
C ALA A 403 -1.56 25.30 -24.75
N GLU A 404 -0.50 25.78 -24.11
CA GLU A 404 -0.34 25.76 -22.64
C GLU A 404 -0.88 27.03 -21.96
N GLN A 405 -1.22 28.06 -22.73
CA GLN A 405 -1.76 29.32 -22.22
C GLN A 405 -3.16 29.55 -22.75
N GLU A 406 -3.87 30.49 -22.14
CA GLU A 406 -5.18 30.87 -22.62
C GLU A 406 -5.08 31.54 -24.01
N GLY A 407 -5.93 31.09 -24.95
CA GLY A 407 -5.93 31.62 -26.28
C GLY A 407 -6.54 30.72 -27.35
N TYR A 408 -6.53 31.20 -28.57
CA TYR A 408 -7.03 30.50 -29.76
C TYR A 408 -5.87 29.89 -30.54
N PHE A 409 -5.98 28.61 -30.84
CA PHE A 409 -4.92 27.85 -31.52
C PHE A 409 -5.50 27.02 -32.65
N LEU A 410 -4.75 26.93 -33.73
CA LEU A 410 -5.03 25.96 -34.77
C LEU A 410 -4.85 24.55 -34.22
N ALA A 411 -5.75 23.67 -34.58
CA ALA A 411 -5.65 22.27 -34.24
C ALA A 411 -4.44 21.61 -34.89
N ASP A 412 -3.85 20.67 -34.18
CA ASP A 412 -2.92 19.71 -34.75
C ASP A 412 -3.69 18.66 -35.55
N ARG A 413 -3.21 18.34 -36.75
CA ARG A 413 -3.83 17.34 -37.62
C ARG A 413 -3.12 16.00 -37.43
N LEU A 414 -3.86 15.03 -36.94
CA LEU A 414 -3.35 13.67 -36.82
C LEU A 414 -3.47 12.87 -38.13
N PRO A 415 -2.56 11.94 -38.41
CA PRO A 415 -2.74 10.94 -39.47
C PRO A 415 -4.00 10.09 -39.25
N MET A 416 -4.55 9.49 -40.31
CA MET A 416 -5.74 8.63 -40.16
C MET A 416 -5.48 7.39 -39.32
N THR A 417 -4.25 6.89 -39.37
CA THR A 417 -3.78 5.76 -38.54
C THR A 417 -2.34 6.03 -38.15
N TYR A 418 -1.99 5.76 -36.91
CA TYR A 418 -0.63 5.95 -36.41
C TYR A 418 -0.41 5.13 -35.15
N PHE A 419 0.84 4.98 -34.75
CA PHE A 419 1.18 4.51 -33.42
C PHE A 419 1.53 5.71 -32.54
N SER A 420 0.95 5.71 -31.34
CA SER A 420 1.30 6.67 -30.29
C SER A 420 2.20 6.00 -29.28
N ASP A 421 3.27 6.70 -28.86
CA ASP A 421 4.20 6.25 -27.84
C ASP A 421 4.09 7.15 -26.62
N GLN A 422 3.25 6.74 -25.66
CA GLN A 422 3.09 7.41 -24.38
C GLN A 422 4.09 6.86 -23.38
N ILE A 423 4.81 7.73 -22.70
CA ILE A 423 5.76 7.40 -21.64
C ILE A 423 5.35 8.07 -20.35
N ILE A 424 5.36 7.30 -19.25
CA ILE A 424 5.20 7.80 -17.89
C ILE A 424 6.46 7.45 -17.12
N ASP A 425 7.33 8.43 -16.88
CA ASP A 425 8.59 8.28 -16.17
C ASP A 425 8.46 8.79 -14.74
N SER A 426 8.43 7.86 -13.79
CA SER A 426 8.29 8.14 -12.35
C SER A 426 9.54 7.66 -11.62
N LYS A 427 10.25 8.59 -10.99
CA LYS A 427 11.47 8.31 -10.23
C LYS A 427 11.30 8.81 -8.80
N GLU A 428 10.74 7.93 -7.97
CA GLU A 428 10.45 8.26 -6.58
C GLU A 428 11.68 8.07 -5.70
N LEU A 429 11.96 9.07 -4.88
CA LEU A 429 13.06 9.10 -3.93
C LEU A 429 12.53 9.30 -2.52
N ASP A 430 12.85 8.37 -1.63
CA ASP A 430 12.53 8.43 -0.21
C ASP A 430 13.82 8.41 0.60
N PHE A 431 13.99 9.38 1.48
CA PHE A 431 15.07 9.44 2.45
C PHE A 431 14.50 9.38 3.85
N ALA A 432 15.18 8.67 4.74
CA ALA A 432 14.86 8.74 6.16
C ALA A 432 16.15 8.74 7.00
N ALA A 433 16.12 9.49 8.08
CA ALA A 433 17.12 9.44 9.14
C ALA A 433 16.40 9.49 10.49
N SER A 434 16.86 8.69 11.46
CA SER A 434 16.29 8.69 12.80
C SER A 434 17.35 8.49 13.87
N LEU A 435 17.19 9.20 14.97
CA LEU A 435 17.94 9.01 16.19
C LEU A 435 16.99 8.51 17.27
N LYS A 436 17.28 7.34 17.83
CA LYS A 436 16.42 6.66 18.80
C LYS A 436 17.19 6.50 20.12
N TYR A 437 16.53 6.86 21.19
CA TYR A 437 16.99 6.72 22.57
C TYR A 437 16.17 5.62 23.23
N ASN A 438 16.84 4.61 23.78
CA ASN A 438 16.19 3.55 24.53
C ASN A 438 16.75 3.52 25.95
N TRP A 439 15.85 3.47 26.91
CA TRP A 439 16.18 3.39 28.33
C TRP A 439 15.35 2.33 29.01
N HIS A 440 15.99 1.29 29.47
CA HIS A 440 15.38 0.19 30.22
C HIS A 440 15.88 0.27 31.66
N LYS A 441 14.97 0.22 32.59
CA LYS A 441 15.28 0.23 34.01
C LYS A 441 14.25 -0.62 34.77
N ARG A 442 14.74 -1.32 35.77
CA ARG A 442 13.90 -2.04 36.72
C ARG A 442 13.97 -1.36 38.08
N TRP A 443 12.83 -1.10 38.69
CA TRP A 443 12.67 -0.63 40.06
C TRP A 443 11.90 -1.70 40.84
N ASP A 444 12.58 -2.51 41.64
CA ASP A 444 12.04 -3.67 42.31
C ASP A 444 11.29 -4.59 41.31
N ASP A 445 9.95 -4.65 41.39
CA ASP A 445 9.11 -5.47 40.51
C ASP A 445 8.54 -4.71 39.32
N VAL A 446 8.82 -3.41 39.20
CA VAL A 446 8.37 -2.57 38.07
C VAL A 446 9.45 -2.58 36.98
N LYS A 447 9.11 -3.04 35.78
CA LYS A 447 9.98 -2.91 34.62
C LYS A 447 9.55 -1.69 33.79
N ASN A 448 10.52 -0.88 33.41
CA ASN A 448 10.34 0.32 32.63
C ASN A 448 11.12 0.25 31.33
N SER A 449 10.50 0.64 30.23
CA SER A 449 11.14 0.76 28.93
C SER A 449 10.65 2.03 28.24
N LEU A 450 11.51 3.05 28.21
CA LEU A 450 11.27 4.30 27.49
C LEU A 450 11.97 4.27 26.15
N LYS A 451 11.20 4.50 25.07
CA LYS A 451 11.69 4.75 23.72
C LYS A 451 11.38 6.20 23.34
N ALA A 452 12.35 6.96 22.92
CA ALA A 452 12.14 8.31 22.39
C ALA A 452 12.97 8.49 21.12
N GLY A 453 12.49 9.30 20.21
CA GLY A 453 13.23 9.50 18.97
C GLY A 453 12.83 10.75 18.20
N VAL A 454 13.77 11.14 17.34
CA VAL A 454 13.58 12.16 16.30
C VAL A 454 13.76 11.47 14.96
N GLN A 455 12.83 11.70 14.05
CA GLN A 455 12.86 11.12 12.71
C GLN A 455 12.61 12.19 11.66
N TRP A 456 13.46 12.22 10.65
CA TRP A 456 13.27 13.03 9.46
C TRP A 456 13.04 12.09 8.26
N LYS A 457 12.03 12.41 7.45
CA LYS A 457 11.75 11.75 6.17
C LYS A 457 11.62 12.81 5.08
N ALA A 458 12.04 12.47 3.88
CA ALA A 458 11.83 13.31 2.70
C ALA A 458 11.39 12.42 1.54
N ASN A 459 10.30 12.81 0.87
CA ASN A 459 9.75 12.11 -0.28
C ASN A 459 9.74 13.07 -1.47
N GLY A 460 10.10 12.60 -2.66
CA GLY A 460 10.12 13.40 -3.87
C GLY A 460 10.09 12.54 -5.13
N ASN A 461 9.74 13.15 -6.25
CA ASN A 461 9.77 12.51 -7.55
C ASN A 461 10.62 13.36 -8.51
N VAL A 462 11.61 12.73 -9.13
CA VAL A 462 12.55 13.38 -10.05
C VAL A 462 12.40 12.88 -11.48
N GLY A 463 11.30 12.21 -11.79
CA GLY A 463 10.99 11.71 -13.13
C GLY A 463 10.60 12.82 -14.10
N GLU A 464 10.64 12.49 -15.38
CA GLU A 464 10.19 13.39 -16.46
C GLU A 464 8.66 13.46 -16.55
N GLY A 465 7.96 12.53 -15.85
CA GLY A 465 6.50 12.50 -15.80
C GLY A 465 5.87 11.90 -17.04
N GLU A 466 4.68 12.39 -17.39
CA GLU A 466 3.93 11.93 -18.54
C GLU A 466 4.33 12.72 -19.79
N TYR A 467 4.78 12.02 -20.83
CA TYR A 467 5.09 12.64 -22.11
C TYR A 467 4.92 11.64 -23.29
N TYR A 468 4.84 12.14 -24.49
CA TYR A 468 4.85 11.34 -25.71
C TYR A 468 6.20 11.45 -26.40
N GLN A 469 6.67 10.36 -26.98
CA GLN A 469 7.93 10.33 -27.72
C GLN A 469 7.88 11.28 -28.92
N ASP A 470 6.73 11.31 -29.62
CA ASP A 470 6.38 12.34 -30.60
C ASP A 470 5.15 13.10 -30.08
N PRO A 471 5.30 14.33 -29.54
CA PRO A 471 4.17 15.11 -29.05
C PRO A 471 3.11 15.41 -30.11
N SER A 472 3.46 15.45 -31.39
CA SER A 472 2.49 15.69 -32.47
C SER A 472 1.51 14.52 -32.66
N LEU A 473 1.83 13.33 -32.15
CA LEU A 473 1.01 12.13 -32.14
C LEU A 473 0.38 11.84 -30.78
N ALA A 474 0.39 12.81 -29.86
CA ALA A 474 -0.14 12.65 -28.54
C ALA A 474 -1.69 12.54 -28.54
N ALA A 475 -2.24 11.94 -27.51
CA ALA A 475 -3.68 11.86 -27.31
C ALA A 475 -4.30 13.26 -27.09
N ASN A 476 -5.60 13.38 -27.41
CA ASN A 476 -6.35 14.61 -27.26
C ASN A 476 -6.25 15.19 -25.83
N GLY A 477 -5.98 16.47 -25.73
CA GLY A 477 -5.86 17.19 -24.46
C GLY A 477 -4.53 16.97 -23.74
N TYR A 478 -3.57 16.28 -24.34
CA TYR A 478 -2.26 16.08 -23.73
C TYR A 478 -1.47 17.41 -23.61
N ARG A 479 -0.81 17.57 -22.46
CA ARG A 479 0.22 18.60 -22.21
C ARG A 479 1.32 17.97 -21.32
N PRO A 480 2.60 18.33 -21.51
CA PRO A 480 3.70 17.80 -20.71
C PRO A 480 3.56 18.15 -19.22
N ARG A 481 3.95 17.18 -18.37
CA ARG A 481 3.94 17.37 -16.92
C ARG A 481 5.17 16.74 -16.27
N PRO A 482 6.29 17.44 -16.19
CA PRO A 482 7.48 16.95 -15.50
C PRO A 482 7.23 16.80 -13.99
N TYR A 483 7.52 15.63 -13.43
CA TYR A 483 7.35 15.40 -11.99
C TYR A 483 8.45 16.06 -11.17
N SER A 484 9.63 16.23 -11.76
CA SER A 484 10.79 16.88 -11.14
C SER A 484 10.60 18.37 -10.80
N GLN A 485 9.55 19.02 -11.32
CA GLN A 485 9.23 20.42 -10.98
C GLN A 485 8.66 20.61 -9.58
N TYR A 486 8.17 19.55 -8.96
CA TYR A 486 7.50 19.62 -7.66
C TYR A 486 8.52 19.48 -6.51
N PRO A 487 8.36 20.26 -5.43
CA PRO A 487 9.29 20.23 -4.31
C PRO A 487 9.14 18.94 -3.48
N PHE A 488 10.23 18.53 -2.84
CA PHE A 488 10.21 17.46 -1.86
C PHE A 488 9.31 17.80 -0.67
N MET A 489 8.60 16.80 -0.20
CA MET A 489 7.86 16.83 1.05
C MET A 489 8.77 16.31 2.18
N HIS A 490 9.04 17.16 3.17
CA HIS A 490 9.81 16.79 4.35
C HIS A 490 8.86 16.60 5.53
N ASN A 491 9.07 15.53 6.30
CA ASN A 491 8.33 15.24 7.53
C ASN A 491 9.32 15.09 8.68
N LEU A 492 9.26 15.99 9.65
CA LEU A 492 10.02 15.92 10.89
C LEU A 492 9.11 15.45 12.00
N SER A 493 9.52 14.39 12.70
CA SER A 493 8.72 13.79 13.77
C SER A 493 9.53 13.66 15.04
N VAL A 494 8.86 13.84 16.16
CA VAL A 494 9.37 13.55 17.51
C VAL A 494 8.38 12.63 18.19
N TYR A 495 8.88 11.57 18.81
CA TYR A 495 8.01 10.65 19.55
C TYR A 495 8.65 10.20 20.86
N ALA A 496 7.78 9.83 21.78
CA ALA A 496 8.16 9.15 23.03
C ALA A 496 7.10 8.10 23.34
N GLU A 497 7.54 6.94 23.81
CA GLU A 497 6.70 5.80 24.18
C GLU A 497 7.28 5.15 25.44
N GLU A 498 6.44 5.07 26.46
CA GLU A 498 6.74 4.45 27.74
C GLU A 498 6.01 3.11 27.84
N HIS A 499 6.73 2.04 28.11
CA HIS A 499 6.19 0.73 28.42
C HIS A 499 6.50 0.37 29.86
N LEU A 500 5.47 0.11 30.64
CA LEU A 500 5.54 -0.26 32.06
C LEU A 500 4.98 -1.66 32.25
N THR A 501 5.74 -2.52 32.93
CA THR A 501 5.21 -3.75 33.51
C THR A 501 5.07 -3.58 35.01
N LEU A 502 3.86 -3.65 35.50
CA LEU A 502 3.47 -3.41 36.90
C LEU A 502 3.01 -4.71 37.56
N PRO A 503 3.42 -5.03 38.78
CA PRO A 503 2.84 -6.13 39.52
C PRO A 503 1.39 -5.85 39.87
N ALA A 504 0.50 -6.81 39.66
CA ALA A 504 -0.93 -6.73 39.99
C ALA A 504 -1.32 -7.94 40.86
N GLY A 505 -0.87 -7.93 42.09
CA GLY A 505 -1.02 -9.03 43.03
C GLY A 505 -0.12 -10.23 42.64
N LYS A 506 -0.73 -11.37 42.23
CA LYS A 506 0.00 -12.53 41.71
C LYS A 506 0.18 -12.50 40.19
N THR A 507 -0.30 -11.45 39.54
CA THR A 507 -0.33 -11.29 38.08
C THR A 507 0.41 -10.01 37.66
N LYS A 508 0.43 -9.66 36.38
CA LYS A 508 1.08 -8.46 35.88
C LYS A 508 0.14 -7.64 35.01
N LEU A 509 0.31 -6.32 35.06
CA LEU A 509 -0.31 -5.35 34.18
C LEU A 509 0.78 -4.69 33.35
N GLU A 510 0.67 -4.79 32.07
CA GLU A 510 1.55 -4.12 31.08
C GLU A 510 0.79 -2.95 30.47
N VAL A 511 1.42 -1.79 30.40
CA VAL A 511 0.83 -0.57 29.84
C VAL A 511 1.87 0.10 28.95
N THR A 512 1.48 0.44 27.72
CA THR A 512 2.29 1.24 26.79
C THR A 512 1.55 2.51 26.46
N ALA A 513 2.15 3.66 26.72
CA ALA A 513 1.62 4.98 26.37
C ALA A 513 2.61 5.71 25.49
N GLY A 514 2.17 6.14 24.32
CA GLY A 514 3.00 6.79 23.33
C GLY A 514 2.39 8.09 22.80
N LEU A 515 3.26 9.01 22.42
CA LEU A 515 2.89 10.27 21.79
C LEU A 515 3.82 10.55 20.63
N ARG A 516 3.26 10.91 19.48
CA ARG A 516 4.02 11.31 18.29
C ARG A 516 3.54 12.66 17.78
N LEU A 517 4.47 13.56 17.57
CA LEU A 517 4.30 14.86 16.93
C LEU A 517 4.98 14.82 15.57
N GLU A 518 4.26 15.19 14.52
CA GLU A 518 4.79 15.27 13.16
C GLU A 518 4.55 16.66 12.58
N ASN A 519 5.54 17.19 11.87
CA ASN A 519 5.40 18.43 11.14
C ASN A 519 5.89 18.26 9.71
N VAL A 520 5.04 18.63 8.76
CA VAL A 520 5.29 18.52 7.33
C VAL A 520 5.72 19.88 6.76
N PHE A 521 6.84 19.88 6.04
CA PHE A 521 7.38 21.04 5.35
C PHE A 521 7.39 20.79 3.84
N ILE A 522 6.70 21.66 3.11
CA ILE A 522 6.65 21.61 1.64
C ILE A 522 6.89 23.03 1.13
N LYS A 523 8.02 23.23 0.46
CA LYS A 523 8.41 24.56 -0.06
C LYS A 523 7.35 25.11 -1.01
N ASN A 524 6.94 26.37 -0.80
CA ASN A 524 5.98 27.07 -1.66
C ASN A 524 4.59 26.40 -1.78
N SER A 525 4.19 25.62 -0.77
CA SER A 525 2.88 24.99 -0.72
C SER A 525 1.99 25.64 0.32
N LEU A 526 0.67 25.63 0.06
CA LEU A 526 -0.37 25.99 1.05
C LEU A 526 -0.37 25.07 2.27
N TYR A 527 0.21 23.89 2.13
CA TYR A 527 0.26 22.84 3.16
C TYR A 527 1.57 22.79 3.92
N ASN A 528 2.40 23.84 3.79
CA ASN A 528 3.63 23.99 4.57
C ASN A 528 3.34 24.18 6.06
N ASN A 529 4.20 23.60 6.92
CA ASN A 529 4.08 23.66 8.39
C ASN A 529 2.78 23.11 8.98
N LYS A 530 2.26 22.02 8.42
CA LYS A 530 1.11 21.31 9.00
C LYS A 530 1.60 20.36 10.09
N THR A 531 1.14 20.58 11.32
CA THR A 531 1.52 19.79 12.50
C THR A 531 0.39 18.87 12.93
N THR A 532 0.72 17.64 13.33
CA THR A 532 -0.22 16.64 13.82
C THR A 532 0.27 15.99 15.11
N LEU A 533 -0.69 15.48 15.91
CA LEU A 533 -0.42 14.84 17.19
C LEU A 533 -1.17 13.51 17.26
N SER A 534 -0.43 12.43 17.52
CA SER A 534 -0.90 11.05 17.48
C SER A 534 -0.64 10.35 18.82
N PRO A 535 -1.58 10.44 19.80
CA PRO A 535 -1.50 9.68 21.06
C PRO A 535 -1.88 8.21 20.83
N ARG A 536 -1.26 7.32 21.61
CA ARG A 536 -1.48 5.87 21.58
C ARG A 536 -1.40 5.29 22.98
N LEU A 537 -2.27 4.32 23.26
CA LEU A 537 -2.33 3.62 24.54
C LEU A 537 -2.66 2.16 24.29
N ASN A 538 -1.85 1.26 24.83
CA ASN A 538 -2.12 -0.18 24.87
C ASN A 538 -1.98 -0.65 26.32
N ALA A 539 -2.81 -1.60 26.73
CA ALA A 539 -2.71 -2.24 28.03
C ALA A 539 -3.02 -3.73 27.91
N LYS A 540 -2.35 -4.54 28.71
CA LYS A 540 -2.61 -5.98 28.84
C LYS A 540 -2.55 -6.35 30.31
N TRP A 541 -3.60 -6.96 30.80
CA TRP A 541 -3.68 -7.45 32.16
C TRP A 541 -3.80 -8.98 32.17
N GLU A 542 -2.84 -9.63 32.75
CA GLU A 542 -2.92 -11.06 33.06
C GLU A 542 -3.79 -11.21 34.31
N ILE A 543 -5.05 -11.62 34.13
CA ILE A 543 -6.03 -11.76 35.21
C ILE A 543 -5.72 -13.01 36.03
N ALA A 544 -5.30 -14.09 35.34
CA ALA A 544 -4.93 -15.37 35.93
C ALA A 544 -3.91 -16.03 35.00
N GLU A 545 -3.26 -17.09 35.51
CA GLU A 545 -2.38 -17.92 34.67
C GLU A 545 -3.15 -18.45 33.46
N GLY A 546 -2.63 -18.14 32.27
CA GLY A 546 -3.25 -18.51 30.99
C GLY A 546 -4.48 -17.67 30.60
N LEU A 547 -4.82 -16.58 31.30
CA LEU A 547 -5.92 -15.68 30.94
C LEU A 547 -5.48 -14.22 31.00
N ALA A 548 -5.51 -13.54 29.86
CA ALA A 548 -5.22 -12.12 29.73
C ALA A 548 -6.32 -11.37 29.01
N VAL A 549 -6.56 -10.13 29.44
CA VAL A 549 -7.37 -9.14 28.70
C VAL A 549 -6.45 -8.03 28.23
N ARG A 550 -6.62 -7.61 27.01
CA ARG A 550 -5.85 -6.51 26.41
C ARG A 550 -6.76 -5.51 25.73
N GLY A 551 -6.32 -4.28 25.68
CA GLY A 551 -7.02 -3.22 24.97
C GLY A 551 -6.06 -2.19 24.44
N GLY A 552 -6.45 -1.54 23.37
CA GLY A 552 -5.67 -0.48 22.75
C GLY A 552 -6.56 0.62 22.21
N TRP A 553 -6.05 1.84 22.25
CA TRP A 553 -6.62 3.00 21.59
C TRP A 553 -5.51 3.88 21.08
N GLY A 554 -5.64 4.34 19.82
CA GLY A 554 -4.64 5.22 19.25
C GLY A 554 -5.10 5.98 18.04
N ILE A 555 -4.39 7.05 17.78
CA ILE A 555 -4.58 7.90 16.60
C ILE A 555 -3.36 7.77 15.71
N THR A 556 -3.62 7.61 14.42
CA THR A 556 -2.60 7.62 13.36
C THR A 556 -3.04 8.53 12.24
N GLU A 557 -2.09 9.10 11.50
CA GLU A 557 -2.39 9.99 10.40
C GLU A 557 -1.59 9.58 9.16
N LYS A 558 -2.24 9.64 7.99
CA LYS A 558 -1.64 9.37 6.68
C LYS A 558 -1.50 10.68 5.93
N LEU A 559 -0.28 10.96 5.49
CA LEU A 559 0.01 12.13 4.66
C LEU A 559 -0.60 11.99 3.27
N PRO A 560 -0.98 13.10 2.61
CA PRO A 560 -1.46 13.04 1.24
C PRO A 560 -0.32 12.70 0.28
N SER A 561 -0.66 11.98 -0.81
CA SER A 561 0.27 11.77 -1.91
C SER A 561 0.38 13.00 -2.80
N TYR A 562 1.36 13.01 -3.71
CA TYR A 562 1.49 14.05 -4.72
C TYR A 562 0.29 14.13 -5.66
N TYR A 563 -0.43 13.04 -5.87
CA TYR A 563 -1.72 13.04 -6.56
C TYR A 563 -2.72 14.04 -5.96
N ILE A 564 -2.77 14.11 -4.63
CA ILE A 564 -3.64 15.05 -3.90
C ILE A 564 -3.01 16.44 -3.81
N LEU A 565 -1.70 16.52 -3.46
CA LEU A 565 -1.03 17.81 -3.21
C LEU A 565 -0.84 18.64 -4.49
N TYR A 566 -0.62 17.96 -5.60
CA TYR A 566 -0.32 18.56 -6.88
C TYR A 566 -1.20 17.96 -7.98
N PRO A 567 -2.51 18.27 -7.99
CA PRO A 567 -3.38 17.79 -9.04
C PRO A 567 -2.91 18.26 -10.42
N LYS A 568 -3.18 17.45 -11.45
CA LYS A 568 -2.83 17.74 -12.83
C LYS A 568 -3.52 19.04 -13.25
N GLN A 569 -2.78 19.91 -13.90
CA GLN A 569 -3.35 21.05 -14.62
C GLN A 569 -4.15 20.50 -15.81
N GLU A 570 -5.38 20.93 -15.94
CA GLU A 570 -6.27 20.54 -17.03
C GLU A 570 -6.47 21.71 -17.99
N TYR A 571 -6.98 21.42 -19.18
CA TYR A 571 -7.20 22.39 -20.22
C TYR A 571 -8.62 22.26 -20.75
N ARG A 572 -9.32 23.38 -20.84
CA ARG A 572 -10.61 23.47 -21.52
C ARG A 572 -10.34 23.80 -22.96
N ASP A 573 -10.42 22.81 -23.80
CA ASP A 573 -10.21 22.93 -25.24
C ASP A 573 -11.58 22.89 -25.93
N ILE A 574 -12.06 24.03 -26.34
CA ILE A 574 -13.36 24.16 -26.98
C ILE A 574 -13.18 24.49 -28.45
N GLN A 575 -13.72 23.63 -29.31
CA GLN A 575 -13.72 23.90 -30.76
C GLN A 575 -14.61 25.12 -31.07
N THR A 576 -14.00 26.17 -31.54
CA THR A 576 -14.65 27.44 -31.84
C THR A 576 -14.89 27.65 -33.34
N TYR A 577 -14.21 26.90 -34.18
CA TYR A 577 -14.35 26.96 -35.62
C TYR A 577 -13.98 25.63 -36.26
N GLY A 578 -14.71 25.25 -37.31
CA GLY A 578 -14.40 24.08 -38.14
C GLY A 578 -14.55 24.43 -39.61
N PHE A 579 -13.55 24.09 -40.42
CA PHE A 579 -13.55 24.29 -41.84
C PHE A 579 -13.14 23.03 -42.58
N SER A 580 -13.90 22.61 -43.55
CA SER A 580 -13.56 21.54 -44.48
C SER A 580 -13.79 21.98 -45.90
N HIS A 581 -12.75 21.89 -46.75
CA HIS A 581 -12.84 22.15 -48.18
C HIS A 581 -11.92 21.20 -48.92
N GLY A 582 -12.49 20.30 -49.73
CA GLY A 582 -11.78 19.21 -50.34
C GLY A 582 -11.08 18.33 -49.31
N GLU A 583 -9.76 18.14 -49.45
CA GLU A 583 -8.96 17.36 -48.51
C GLU A 583 -8.41 18.19 -47.33
N GLN A 584 -8.63 19.53 -47.37
CA GLN A 584 -8.20 20.41 -46.26
C GLN A 584 -9.29 20.52 -45.23
N THR A 585 -8.87 20.23 -43.98
CA THR A 585 -9.70 20.44 -42.79
C THR A 585 -8.90 21.21 -41.78
N SER A 586 -9.46 22.29 -41.25
CA SER A 586 -8.83 23.08 -40.20
C SER A 586 -9.84 23.37 -39.11
N TYR A 587 -9.39 23.23 -37.88
CA TYR A 587 -10.18 23.57 -36.72
C TYR A 587 -9.42 24.55 -35.86
N ILE A 588 -10.13 25.36 -35.10
CA ILE A 588 -9.59 26.27 -34.13
C ILE A 588 -10.19 25.90 -32.78
N TYR A 589 -9.31 25.75 -31.81
CA TYR A 589 -9.70 25.55 -30.40
C TYR A 589 -9.37 26.83 -29.61
N TYR A 590 -10.28 27.17 -28.73
CA TYR A 590 -9.99 28.06 -27.61
C TYR A 590 -9.55 27.20 -26.44
N THR A 591 -8.34 27.41 -25.99
CA THR A 591 -7.74 26.70 -24.85
C THR A 591 -7.74 27.62 -23.65
N GLN A 592 -8.22 27.13 -22.53
CA GLN A 592 -8.12 27.81 -21.24
C GLN A 592 -7.54 26.82 -20.21
N PRO A 593 -6.31 27.07 -19.73
CA PRO A 593 -5.74 26.27 -18.66
C PRO A 593 -6.47 26.54 -17.34
N TYR A 594 -6.72 25.49 -16.57
CA TYR A 594 -7.26 25.61 -15.22
C TYR A 594 -6.64 24.56 -14.30
N THR A 595 -6.61 24.84 -13.01
CA THR A 595 -6.15 23.88 -12.00
C THR A 595 -7.32 23.48 -11.11
N VAL A 596 -7.17 22.33 -10.48
CA VAL A 596 -8.06 21.93 -9.38
C VAL A 596 -8.02 23.03 -8.31
N THR A 597 -9.18 23.38 -7.78
CA THR A 597 -9.28 24.34 -6.68
C THR A 597 -8.63 23.74 -5.43
N TYR A 598 -7.60 24.42 -4.93
CA TYR A 598 -6.93 24.04 -3.69
C TYR A 598 -7.83 24.32 -2.48
N ASN A 599 -7.82 23.39 -1.54
CA ASN A 599 -8.53 23.54 -0.28
C ASN A 599 -7.55 23.86 0.84
N PRO A 600 -7.44 25.11 1.33
CA PRO A 600 -6.53 25.47 2.43
C PRO A 600 -6.90 24.78 3.75
N GLU A 601 -8.17 24.36 3.91
CA GLU A 601 -8.67 23.62 5.07
C GLU A 601 -8.45 22.09 4.97
N LEU A 602 -7.75 21.60 3.93
CA LEU A 602 -7.44 20.18 3.78
C LEU A 602 -6.70 19.67 5.02
N ARG A 603 -7.23 18.63 5.63
CA ARG A 603 -6.67 17.96 6.81
C ARG A 603 -6.03 16.65 6.41
N TRP A 604 -5.00 16.22 7.17
CA TRP A 604 -4.45 14.90 6.98
C TRP A 604 -5.50 13.84 7.33
N GLN A 605 -5.54 12.78 6.54
CA GLN A 605 -6.44 11.66 6.79
C GLN A 605 -6.06 11.01 8.13
N ARG A 606 -7.02 10.95 9.06
CA ARG A 606 -6.82 10.50 10.43
C ARG A 606 -7.54 9.20 10.68
N ASN A 607 -6.89 8.25 11.32
CA ASN A 607 -7.53 7.02 11.78
C ASN A 607 -7.50 6.93 13.31
N SER A 608 -8.65 6.60 13.89
CA SER A 608 -8.79 6.26 15.31
C SER A 608 -9.02 4.76 15.42
N ASN A 609 -8.06 4.04 15.98
CA ASN A 609 -8.13 2.62 16.23
C ASN A 609 -8.50 2.36 17.68
N SER A 610 -9.45 1.45 17.92
CA SER A 610 -9.79 0.93 19.24
C SER A 610 -9.87 -0.58 19.14
N GLU A 611 -9.29 -1.29 20.09
CA GLU A 611 -9.39 -2.73 20.17
C GLU A 611 -9.53 -3.22 21.60
N LEU A 612 -10.21 -4.36 21.77
CA LEU A 612 -10.33 -5.11 23.00
C LEU A 612 -10.17 -6.60 22.69
N GLY A 613 -9.30 -7.28 23.42
CA GLY A 613 -9.01 -8.69 23.20
C GLY A 613 -8.96 -9.50 24.48
N ILE A 614 -9.23 -10.79 24.32
CA ILE A 614 -9.08 -11.81 25.36
C ILE A 614 -8.18 -12.90 24.79
N ASP A 615 -7.12 -13.19 25.53
CA ASP A 615 -6.22 -14.31 25.22
C ASP A 615 -6.34 -15.34 26.36
N ALA A 616 -6.64 -16.59 26.00
CA ALA A 616 -6.78 -17.68 26.98
C ALA A 616 -5.95 -18.88 26.54
N SER A 617 -5.29 -19.53 27.50
CA SER A 617 -4.55 -20.77 27.29
C SER A 617 -4.90 -21.76 28.41
N PHE A 618 -5.47 -22.89 28.04
CA PHE A 618 -5.80 -23.95 28.99
C PHE A 618 -5.73 -25.33 28.35
N HIS A 619 -5.16 -26.28 29.06
CA HIS A 619 -4.97 -27.67 28.58
C HIS A 619 -4.35 -27.79 27.19
N GLY A 620 -3.40 -26.90 26.87
CA GLY A 620 -2.73 -26.83 25.56
C GLY A 620 -3.52 -26.18 24.44
N MET A 621 -4.79 -25.82 24.68
CA MET A 621 -5.58 -25.03 23.74
C MET A 621 -5.30 -23.54 23.94
N LYS A 622 -5.07 -22.79 22.83
CA LYS A 622 -4.89 -21.34 22.85
C LYS A 622 -6.03 -20.67 22.10
N ILE A 623 -6.62 -19.67 22.72
CA ILE A 623 -7.73 -18.87 22.15
C ILE A 623 -7.33 -17.41 22.18
N SER A 624 -7.49 -16.72 21.06
CA SER A 624 -7.41 -15.25 20.98
C SER A 624 -8.65 -14.73 20.30
N LEU A 625 -9.41 -13.89 21.00
CA LEU A 625 -10.56 -13.18 20.46
C LEU A 625 -10.32 -11.68 20.56
N VAL A 626 -10.44 -10.96 19.46
CA VAL A 626 -10.24 -9.52 19.39
C VAL A 626 -11.41 -8.86 18.70
N GLY A 627 -12.01 -7.89 19.37
CA GLY A 627 -12.95 -6.94 18.75
C GLY A 627 -12.24 -5.63 18.45
N PHE A 628 -12.54 -5.02 17.30
CA PHE A 628 -11.97 -3.74 16.90
C PHE A 628 -13.03 -2.77 16.37
N TYR A 629 -12.74 -1.48 16.54
CA TYR A 629 -13.53 -0.38 15.97
C TYR A 629 -12.59 0.71 15.47
N ASN A 630 -12.59 0.93 14.15
CA ASN A 630 -11.72 1.86 13.46
C ASN A 630 -12.55 2.92 12.75
N VAL A 631 -12.16 4.18 12.88
CA VAL A 631 -12.79 5.30 12.18
C VAL A 631 -11.72 6.06 11.39
N THR A 632 -11.80 5.97 10.08
CA THR A 632 -10.99 6.78 9.18
C THR A 632 -11.73 8.08 8.91
N LYS A 633 -11.19 9.19 9.38
CA LYS A 633 -11.76 10.54 9.22
C LYS A 633 -11.11 11.25 8.07
N GLY A 634 -11.95 11.88 7.25
CA GLY A 634 -11.53 12.73 6.15
C GLY A 634 -10.63 12.06 5.11
N PRO A 635 -11.00 10.88 4.55
CA PRO A 635 -10.29 10.30 3.43
C PRO A 635 -10.19 11.31 2.30
N TYR A 636 -9.06 11.31 1.57
CA TYR A 636 -8.85 12.26 0.49
C TYR A 636 -9.75 11.94 -0.69
N ASN A 637 -10.39 12.97 -1.24
CA ASN A 637 -11.15 12.90 -2.49
C ASN A 637 -11.19 14.26 -3.20
N PHE A 638 -11.84 14.31 -4.36
CA PHE A 638 -12.13 15.53 -5.09
C PHE A 638 -13.66 15.69 -5.23
N LEU A 639 -14.15 16.89 -5.02
CA LEU A 639 -15.53 17.26 -5.31
C LEU A 639 -15.59 17.90 -6.70
N SER A 640 -16.55 17.46 -7.51
CA SER A 640 -16.82 18.11 -8.78
C SER A 640 -17.47 19.46 -8.54
N VAL A 641 -16.93 20.50 -9.16
CA VAL A 641 -17.47 21.86 -9.18
C VAL A 641 -17.61 22.30 -10.64
N TYR A 642 -18.56 23.19 -10.88
CA TYR A 642 -18.79 23.77 -12.20
C TYR A 642 -18.85 25.27 -12.07
N GLU A 643 -18.41 25.97 -13.12
CA GLU A 643 -18.43 27.40 -13.22
C GLU A 643 -19.04 27.80 -14.56
N PRO A 644 -19.89 28.85 -14.60
CA PRO A 644 -20.34 29.40 -15.86
C PRO A 644 -19.15 29.83 -16.71
N TYR A 645 -19.26 29.59 -17.99
CA TYR A 645 -18.18 29.81 -18.91
C TYR A 645 -18.67 30.31 -20.24
N SER A 646 -18.06 31.39 -20.75
CA SER A 646 -18.41 32.01 -22.03
C SER A 646 -17.25 31.90 -23.00
N TYR A 647 -17.51 31.58 -24.24
CA TYR A 647 -16.53 31.48 -25.31
C TYR A 647 -17.09 31.99 -26.62
N ASN A 648 -16.19 32.37 -27.53
CA ASN A 648 -16.58 32.87 -28.84
C ASN A 648 -16.53 31.77 -29.88
N ILE A 649 -17.58 31.61 -30.64
CA ILE A 649 -17.64 30.74 -31.80
C ILE A 649 -17.35 31.59 -33.02
N LEU A 650 -16.39 31.19 -33.83
CA LEU A 650 -16.09 31.83 -35.09
C LEU A 650 -17.04 31.30 -36.17
N GLN A 651 -17.70 32.19 -36.88
CA GLN A 651 -18.59 31.81 -37.97
C GLN A 651 -18.09 32.40 -39.26
N ARG A 652 -18.39 31.72 -40.37
CA ARG A 652 -18.14 32.26 -41.70
C ARG A 652 -19.08 33.42 -41.92
N PRO A 653 -18.57 34.60 -42.36
CA PRO A 653 -19.42 35.71 -42.75
C PRO A 653 -20.37 35.32 -43.87
N GLU A 654 -21.59 35.84 -43.86
CA GLU A 654 -22.55 35.62 -44.93
C GLU A 654 -21.98 36.13 -46.24
N GLY A 655 -22.08 35.35 -47.32
CA GLY A 655 -21.55 35.72 -48.64
C GLY A 655 -20.04 35.54 -48.82
N PHE A 656 -19.29 35.17 -47.76
CA PHE A 656 -17.85 34.91 -47.89
C PHE A 656 -17.57 33.57 -48.62
N THR A 657 -16.82 33.68 -49.72
CA THR A 657 -16.37 32.47 -50.45
C THR A 657 -14.95 32.13 -50.04
N MET A 658 -14.78 30.92 -49.54
CA MET A 658 -13.46 30.43 -49.15
C MET A 658 -12.61 30.24 -50.40
N PRO A 659 -11.35 30.73 -50.45
CA PRO A 659 -10.43 30.51 -51.54
C PRO A 659 -10.14 29.01 -51.72
N SER A 660 -9.71 28.59 -52.90
CA SER A 660 -9.17 27.26 -53.16
C SER A 660 -7.87 27.07 -52.39
N ASN A 661 -7.72 25.97 -51.68
CA ASN A 661 -6.53 25.65 -50.87
C ASN A 661 -6.11 26.82 -49.93
N PRO A 662 -6.96 27.28 -49.04
CA PRO A 662 -6.67 28.43 -48.22
C PRO A 662 -5.58 28.13 -47.17
N SER A 663 -4.67 29.07 -46.95
CA SER A 663 -3.87 29.16 -45.78
C SER A 663 -4.68 29.84 -44.68
N ILE A 664 -4.66 29.31 -43.49
CA ILE A 664 -5.42 29.84 -42.36
C ILE A 664 -4.47 30.14 -41.19
N LYS A 665 -4.61 31.29 -40.56
CA LYS A 665 -3.99 31.62 -39.29
C LYS A 665 -5.01 32.24 -38.34
N VAL A 666 -4.76 32.06 -37.05
CA VAL A 666 -5.62 32.68 -36.00
C VAL A 666 -4.74 33.56 -35.11
N ASP A 667 -5.28 34.70 -34.73
CA ASP A 667 -4.71 35.50 -33.67
C ASP A 667 -5.04 34.87 -32.34
N SER A 668 -4.00 34.46 -31.58
CA SER A 668 -4.15 33.67 -30.37
C SER A 668 -4.89 34.38 -29.24
N GLN A 669 -4.91 35.70 -29.22
CA GLN A 669 -5.56 36.50 -28.18
C GLN A 669 -6.98 36.87 -28.54
N THR A 670 -7.18 37.33 -29.76
CA THR A 670 -8.48 37.86 -30.19
C THR A 670 -9.38 36.81 -30.81
N GLY A 671 -8.81 35.68 -31.27
CA GLY A 671 -9.50 34.66 -32.04
C GLY A 671 -9.88 35.13 -33.46
N MET A 672 -9.32 36.22 -33.92
CA MET A 672 -9.53 36.68 -35.30
C MET A 672 -8.91 35.69 -36.28
N LEU A 673 -9.68 35.24 -37.24
CA LEU A 673 -9.26 34.33 -38.27
C LEU A 673 -8.85 35.09 -39.52
N TYR A 674 -7.71 34.71 -40.09
CA TYR A 674 -7.21 35.27 -41.35
C TYR A 674 -7.08 34.12 -42.36
N VAL A 675 -7.55 34.41 -43.58
CA VAL A 675 -7.52 33.46 -44.70
C VAL A 675 -6.77 34.08 -45.87
N ARG A 676 -5.97 33.27 -46.54
CA ARG A 676 -5.25 33.66 -47.74
C ARG A 676 -5.32 32.53 -48.77
N GLY A 677 -5.73 32.82 -49.98
CA GLY A 677 -5.63 31.90 -51.11
C GLY A 677 -4.19 31.78 -51.62
N ASN A 678 -3.88 30.72 -52.38
CA ASN A 678 -2.52 30.49 -52.90
C ASN A 678 -2.05 31.60 -53.87
N GLU A 679 -2.97 32.28 -54.52
CA GLU A 679 -2.68 33.36 -55.47
C GLU A 679 -2.84 34.74 -54.82
N ASP A 680 -3.30 34.79 -53.53
CA ASP A 680 -3.54 36.05 -52.86
C ASP A 680 -2.27 36.60 -52.21
N GLU A 681 -2.01 37.87 -52.40
CA GLU A 681 -0.87 38.56 -51.78
C GLU A 681 -1.15 38.93 -50.30
N TYR A 682 -2.42 39.10 -49.94
CA TYR A 682 -2.83 39.61 -48.65
C TYR A 682 -3.69 38.63 -47.85
N TRP A 683 -3.63 38.72 -46.49
CA TRP A 683 -4.49 37.99 -45.61
C TRP A 683 -5.82 38.72 -45.42
N THR A 684 -6.93 38.01 -45.64
CA THR A 684 -8.27 38.54 -45.44
C THR A 684 -8.76 38.18 -44.07
N PRO A 685 -9.13 39.14 -43.19
CA PRO A 685 -9.67 38.86 -41.89
C PRO A 685 -11.09 38.29 -41.98
N MET A 686 -11.41 37.35 -41.13
CA MET A 686 -12.75 36.79 -40.94
C MET A 686 -13.14 36.95 -39.46
N ASP A 687 -13.84 38.00 -39.16
CA ASP A 687 -14.20 38.35 -37.79
C ASP A 687 -15.72 38.27 -37.57
N VAL A 688 -16.23 37.09 -37.38
CA VAL A 688 -17.60 36.91 -36.89
C VAL A 688 -17.54 36.06 -35.63
N LYS A 689 -17.92 36.67 -34.51
CA LYS A 689 -17.91 36.05 -33.19
C LYS A 689 -19.33 36.01 -32.66
N VAL A 690 -19.77 34.82 -32.32
CA VAL A 690 -21.01 34.60 -31.55
C VAL A 690 -20.57 34.08 -30.18
N THR A 691 -20.91 34.77 -29.12
CA THR A 691 -20.64 34.29 -27.76
C THR A 691 -21.63 33.22 -27.42
N ASP A 692 -21.13 32.05 -27.05
CA ASP A 692 -21.91 30.97 -26.47
C ASP A 692 -21.53 30.78 -24.98
N ARG A 693 -22.41 30.15 -24.23
CA ARG A 693 -22.27 29.98 -22.78
C ARG A 693 -22.50 28.50 -22.42
N THR A 694 -21.70 28.00 -21.52
CA THR A 694 -21.80 26.64 -20.98
C THR A 694 -21.22 26.61 -19.57
N PHE A 695 -21.15 25.40 -19.01
CA PHE A 695 -20.46 25.14 -17.75
C PHE A 695 -19.15 24.43 -17.98
N ALA A 696 -18.13 24.91 -17.31
CA ALA A 696 -16.84 24.29 -17.28
C ALA A 696 -16.68 23.47 -16.01
N LYS A 697 -16.36 22.18 -16.17
CA LYS A 697 -16.09 21.29 -15.05
C LYS A 697 -14.71 21.57 -14.45
N SER A 698 -14.64 21.62 -13.15
CA SER A 698 -13.41 21.62 -12.36
C SER A 698 -13.56 20.66 -11.18
N SER A 699 -12.53 20.56 -10.38
CA SER A 699 -12.54 19.78 -9.15
C SER A 699 -12.01 20.62 -7.99
N LYS A 700 -12.43 20.27 -6.78
CA LYS A 700 -11.92 20.87 -5.54
C LYS A 700 -11.37 19.76 -4.67
N GLN A 701 -10.15 19.94 -4.15
CA GLN A 701 -9.59 19.05 -3.13
C GLN A 701 -10.49 19.02 -1.91
N ASN A 702 -10.67 17.82 -1.35
CA ASN A 702 -11.59 17.64 -0.25
C ASN A 702 -11.18 16.51 0.69
N ASN A 703 -11.73 16.55 1.88
CA ASN A 703 -11.77 15.41 2.80
C ASN A 703 -13.18 14.82 2.73
N GLY A 704 -13.28 13.57 2.30
CA GLY A 704 -14.53 12.83 2.25
C GLY A 704 -15.09 12.51 3.63
N ALA A 705 -16.25 11.87 3.65
CA ALA A 705 -16.90 11.47 4.89
C ALA A 705 -16.20 10.30 5.58
N ASP A 706 -16.44 10.17 6.88
CA ASP A 706 -15.81 9.16 7.73
C ASP A 706 -16.18 7.72 7.29
N ILE A 707 -15.19 6.84 7.30
CA ILE A 707 -15.36 5.42 7.08
C ILE A 707 -15.25 4.71 8.43
N LYS A 708 -16.30 3.99 8.80
CA LYS A 708 -16.39 3.27 10.07
C LYS A 708 -16.27 1.77 9.82
N ARG A 709 -15.32 1.13 10.50
CA ARG A 709 -15.08 -0.31 10.44
C ARG A 709 -15.17 -0.90 11.84
N ALA A 710 -15.99 -1.92 12.01
CA ALA A 710 -16.06 -2.71 13.23
C ALA A 710 -15.86 -4.19 12.87
N GLY A 711 -15.28 -4.96 13.76
CA GLY A 711 -15.10 -6.38 13.49
C GLY A 711 -14.64 -7.17 14.70
N ALA A 712 -14.55 -8.48 14.48
CA ALA A 712 -14.01 -9.41 15.45
C ALA A 712 -13.15 -10.47 14.74
N GLU A 713 -12.02 -10.79 15.33
CA GLU A 713 -11.06 -11.80 14.87
C GLU A 713 -10.95 -12.88 15.95
N LEU A 714 -11.11 -14.14 15.57
CA LEU A 714 -10.99 -15.30 16.46
C LEU A 714 -9.91 -16.23 15.92
N VAL A 715 -9.01 -16.66 16.80
CA VAL A 715 -8.05 -17.71 16.53
C VAL A 715 -8.12 -18.74 17.67
N VAL A 716 -8.28 -20.01 17.30
CA VAL A 716 -8.26 -21.13 18.23
C VAL A 716 -7.23 -22.16 17.75
N GLU A 717 -6.24 -22.41 18.56
CA GLU A 717 -5.23 -23.46 18.33
C GLU A 717 -5.50 -24.60 19.31
N PHE A 718 -5.76 -25.77 18.77
CA PHE A 718 -5.97 -26.97 19.56
C PHE A 718 -4.65 -27.68 19.88
N PRO A 719 -4.54 -28.40 20.98
CA PRO A 719 -3.36 -29.22 21.26
C PRO A 719 -3.17 -30.27 20.17
N GLU A 720 -1.94 -30.72 20.00
CA GLU A 720 -1.62 -31.79 19.06
C GLU A 720 -2.39 -33.07 19.40
N ILE A 721 -3.00 -33.66 18.38
CA ILE A 721 -3.60 -34.99 18.42
C ILE A 721 -2.48 -36.00 18.25
N ALA A 722 -1.85 -36.39 19.37
CA ALA A 722 -0.61 -37.16 19.41
C ALA A 722 -0.61 -38.46 18.54
N PRO A 723 -1.70 -39.28 18.47
CA PRO A 723 -1.68 -40.51 17.65
C PRO A 723 -1.45 -40.25 16.15
N ILE A 724 -1.89 -39.10 15.64
CA ILE A 724 -1.78 -38.72 14.21
C ILE A 724 -0.84 -37.55 14.01
N ARG A 725 -0.18 -37.08 15.08
CA ARG A 725 0.73 -35.93 15.06
C ARG A 725 0.16 -34.72 14.31
N THR A 726 -1.08 -34.39 14.62
CA THR A 726 -1.81 -33.34 13.90
C THR A 726 -2.27 -32.24 14.85
N THR A 727 -1.92 -31.02 14.55
CA THR A 727 -2.49 -29.84 15.17
C THR A 727 -3.63 -29.30 14.32
N VAL A 728 -4.62 -28.74 14.99
CA VAL A 728 -5.80 -28.13 14.34
C VAL A 728 -5.86 -26.67 14.75
N ARG A 729 -6.01 -25.79 13.78
CA ARG A 729 -6.23 -24.36 14.00
C ARG A 729 -7.50 -23.93 13.30
N PHE A 730 -8.35 -23.22 14.04
CA PHE A 730 -9.52 -22.54 13.50
C PHE A 730 -9.29 -21.03 13.60
N ASP A 731 -9.53 -20.31 12.53
CA ASP A 731 -9.52 -18.85 12.52
C ASP A 731 -10.74 -18.30 11.79
N ALA A 732 -11.25 -17.16 12.27
CA ALA A 732 -12.38 -16.49 11.66
C ALA A 732 -12.25 -14.97 11.81
N SER A 733 -12.79 -14.22 10.85
CA SER A 733 -12.86 -12.77 10.89
C SER A 733 -14.24 -12.31 10.43
N TYR A 734 -14.87 -11.48 11.24
CA TYR A 734 -16.07 -10.73 10.87
C TYR A 734 -15.74 -9.27 10.70
N THR A 735 -16.15 -8.65 9.61
CA THR A 735 -16.01 -7.22 9.34
C THR A 735 -17.34 -6.59 8.96
N HIS A 736 -17.60 -5.44 9.56
CA HIS A 736 -18.69 -4.54 9.21
C HIS A 736 -18.11 -3.20 8.82
N THR A 737 -18.37 -2.72 7.62
CA THR A 737 -17.92 -1.41 7.16
C THR A 737 -19.12 -0.55 6.78
N ARG A 738 -19.13 0.69 7.20
CA ARG A 738 -20.12 1.70 6.83
C ARG A 738 -19.43 2.95 6.35
N TYR A 739 -19.86 3.42 5.20
CA TYR A 739 -19.49 4.69 4.60
C TYR A 739 -20.75 5.44 4.17
N LEU A 740 -20.83 6.74 4.40
CA LEU A 740 -21.90 7.60 3.94
C LEU A 740 -21.35 9.01 3.75
N ASN A 741 -21.37 9.52 2.52
CA ASN A 741 -20.91 10.85 2.18
C ASN A 741 -22.04 11.71 1.62
N GLU A 742 -22.62 12.56 2.48
CA GLU A 742 -23.68 13.47 2.15
C GLU A 742 -23.19 14.85 1.65
N GLN A 743 -21.89 14.97 1.37
CA GLN A 743 -21.32 16.22 0.86
C GLN A 743 -21.90 16.58 -0.51
N LEU A 744 -22.14 17.87 -0.70
CA LEU A 744 -22.69 18.38 -1.94
C LEU A 744 -21.62 18.42 -3.04
N SER A 745 -21.98 17.92 -4.21
CA SER A 745 -21.13 17.92 -5.40
C SER A 745 -21.98 18.27 -6.63
N ALA A 746 -21.40 19.03 -7.52
CA ALA A 746 -22.07 19.43 -8.74
C ALA A 746 -21.96 18.35 -9.82
N TYR A 747 -23.00 18.17 -10.59
CA TYR A 747 -23.05 17.28 -11.74
C TYR A 747 -23.82 17.89 -12.89
N TYR A 748 -23.21 17.89 -14.07
CA TYR A 748 -23.79 18.36 -15.30
C TYR A 748 -24.06 17.18 -16.23
N GLN A 749 -25.34 16.93 -16.48
CA GLN A 749 -25.75 15.87 -17.39
C GLN A 749 -25.66 16.38 -18.84
N ASN A 750 -24.50 16.15 -19.44
CA ASN A 750 -24.29 16.45 -20.85
C ASN A 750 -24.70 15.24 -21.70
N GLY A 751 -25.58 15.39 -22.67
CA GLY A 751 -25.83 14.34 -23.65
C GLY A 751 -27.27 13.96 -23.93
N TRP A 752 -28.26 14.59 -23.30
CA TRP A 752 -29.65 14.40 -23.71
C TRP A 752 -30.07 15.61 -24.57
N SER A 753 -29.89 15.49 -25.89
CA SER A 753 -30.48 16.45 -26.83
C SER A 753 -31.98 16.23 -26.88
N HIS A 754 -32.77 16.88 -26.03
CA HIS A 754 -34.18 17.00 -26.22
C HIS A 754 -34.44 18.01 -27.34
N THR A 755 -34.49 17.51 -28.56
CA THR A 755 -34.86 18.31 -29.74
C THR A 755 -36.28 18.91 -29.66
N SER A 756 -37.07 18.53 -28.64
CA SER A 756 -38.41 19.00 -28.40
C SER A 756 -38.51 20.14 -27.38
N LEU A 757 -37.44 20.50 -26.69
CA LEU A 757 -37.44 21.69 -25.83
C LEU A 757 -36.82 22.87 -26.58
N PRO A 758 -37.55 23.94 -26.85
CA PRO A 758 -37.07 25.06 -27.67
C PRO A 758 -35.92 25.86 -27.04
N ASP A 759 -35.75 25.77 -25.73
CA ASP A 759 -34.67 26.42 -25.01
C ASP A 759 -33.88 25.37 -24.22
N ARG A 760 -32.73 25.06 -24.75
CA ARG A 760 -31.68 24.24 -24.24
C ARG A 760 -31.73 23.99 -22.72
N SER A 761 -32.21 22.83 -22.31
CA SER A 761 -32.18 22.33 -20.94
C SER A 761 -30.77 22.13 -20.37
N TYR A 762 -29.73 22.65 -21.05
CA TYR A 762 -28.31 22.62 -20.64
C TYR A 762 -27.89 23.84 -19.84
N GLN A 763 -28.82 24.66 -19.46
CA GLN A 763 -28.55 25.94 -18.76
C GLN A 763 -28.40 25.80 -17.28
N TYR A 764 -28.40 24.55 -16.78
CA TYR A 764 -28.36 24.31 -15.35
C TYR A 764 -27.39 23.15 -14.99
N VAL A 765 -26.72 23.30 -13.87
CA VAL A 765 -25.92 22.27 -13.22
C VAL A 765 -26.61 21.87 -11.92
N GLY A 766 -26.92 20.61 -11.75
CA GLY A 766 -27.46 20.08 -10.49
C GLY A 766 -26.40 19.93 -9.41
N ILE A 767 -26.76 20.22 -8.17
CA ILE A 767 -25.93 20.05 -6.97
C ILE A 767 -26.59 19.00 -6.10
N TYR A 768 -25.90 17.87 -5.90
CA TYR A 768 -26.46 16.67 -5.28
C TYR A 768 -25.67 16.27 -4.04
N ALA A 769 -26.34 15.61 -3.09
CA ALA A 769 -25.69 15.01 -1.93
C ALA A 769 -25.09 13.64 -2.28
N ASN A 770 -24.14 13.61 -3.20
CA ASN A 770 -23.51 12.38 -3.70
C ASN A 770 -22.02 12.23 -3.35
N GLY A 771 -21.47 13.16 -2.56
CA GLY A 771 -20.11 13.07 -2.04
C GLY A 771 -18.99 13.14 -3.07
N GLY A 772 -19.29 13.48 -4.32
CA GLY A 772 -18.31 13.69 -5.40
C GLY A 772 -17.73 12.42 -6.04
N GLY A 773 -18.12 11.21 -5.61
CA GLY A 773 -17.48 9.98 -6.07
C GLY A 773 -18.39 8.80 -6.38
N ALA A 774 -19.68 8.97 -6.40
CA ALA A 774 -20.60 7.87 -6.70
C ALA A 774 -20.62 7.52 -8.19
N THR A 775 -20.40 6.27 -8.52
CA THR A 775 -20.41 5.76 -9.91
C THR A 775 -21.77 5.90 -10.61
N ASN A 776 -22.85 6.04 -9.86
CA ASN A 776 -24.20 6.17 -10.41
C ASN A 776 -24.93 7.45 -9.99
N HIS A 777 -24.27 8.42 -9.39
CA HIS A 777 -24.76 9.75 -8.96
C HIS A 777 -26.00 9.75 -8.03
N VAL A 778 -26.71 8.63 -7.89
CA VAL A 778 -27.88 8.49 -7.00
C VAL A 778 -27.50 7.86 -5.65
N ALA A 779 -26.33 7.26 -5.55
CA ALA A 779 -25.81 6.63 -4.33
C ALA A 779 -24.74 7.51 -3.67
N ASN A 780 -24.71 7.50 -2.34
CA ASN A 780 -23.69 8.23 -1.58
C ASN A 780 -23.14 7.44 -0.38
N GLY A 781 -23.42 6.16 -0.30
CA GLY A 781 -22.89 5.33 0.77
C GLY A 781 -23.03 3.84 0.52
N LYS A 782 -22.41 3.07 1.40
CA LYS A 782 -22.43 1.60 1.35
C LYS A 782 -22.23 1.03 2.74
N ILE A 783 -22.89 -0.08 3.00
CA ILE A 783 -22.69 -0.94 4.17
C ILE A 783 -22.26 -2.30 3.66
N THR A 784 -21.26 -2.91 4.29
CA THR A 784 -20.84 -4.29 4.00
C THR A 784 -20.71 -5.09 5.27
N HIS A 785 -20.98 -6.39 5.17
CA HIS A 785 -20.78 -7.39 6.20
C HIS A 785 -20.12 -8.62 5.59
N ASN A 786 -18.96 -9.00 6.10
CA ASN A 786 -18.25 -10.19 5.68
C ASN A 786 -17.91 -11.05 6.89
N LEU A 787 -18.14 -12.37 6.78
CA LEU A 787 -17.68 -13.35 7.74
C LEU A 787 -16.94 -14.45 6.98
N ASP A 788 -15.65 -14.55 7.25
CA ASP A 788 -14.76 -15.54 6.69
C ASP A 788 -14.22 -16.44 7.80
N ALA A 789 -14.11 -17.74 7.53
CA ALA A 789 -13.60 -18.72 8.50
C ALA A 789 -12.68 -19.72 7.80
N ASN A 790 -11.66 -20.19 8.50
CA ASN A 790 -10.71 -21.17 7.98
C ASN A 790 -10.45 -22.25 9.01
N LEU A 791 -10.27 -23.48 8.54
CA LEU A 791 -9.81 -24.61 9.34
C LEU A 791 -8.53 -25.15 8.73
N THR A 792 -7.45 -25.11 9.51
CA THR A 792 -6.14 -25.59 9.09
C THR A 792 -5.74 -26.79 9.93
N THR A 793 -5.36 -27.88 9.27
CA THR A 793 -4.76 -29.06 9.91
C THR A 793 -3.31 -29.17 9.49
N ILE A 794 -2.43 -29.41 10.44
CA ILE A 794 -0.98 -29.55 10.23
C ILE A 794 -0.56 -30.89 10.81
N THR A 795 -0.18 -31.81 9.94
CA THR A 795 0.35 -33.11 10.32
C THR A 795 1.85 -33.10 10.15
N HIS A 796 2.60 -33.22 11.23
CA HIS A 796 4.05 -33.25 11.23
C HIS A 796 4.55 -34.61 11.63
N ILE A 797 5.28 -35.28 10.77
CA ILE A 797 5.85 -36.62 10.96
C ILE A 797 7.38 -36.51 10.96
N PRO A 798 8.01 -36.27 12.12
CA PRO A 798 9.47 -36.05 12.22
C PRO A 798 10.28 -37.21 11.67
N GLN A 799 9.86 -38.46 11.94
CA GLN A 799 10.56 -39.67 11.46
C GLN A 799 10.62 -39.75 9.93
N ALA A 800 9.60 -39.22 9.29
CA ALA A 800 9.54 -39.11 7.83
C ALA A 800 10.07 -37.78 7.32
N ARG A 801 10.39 -36.83 8.19
CA ARG A 801 10.74 -35.43 7.83
C ARG A 801 9.69 -34.85 6.87
N LEU A 802 8.42 -34.97 7.25
CA LEU A 802 7.27 -34.64 6.39
C LEU A 802 6.28 -33.78 7.16
N ILE A 803 5.90 -32.67 6.54
CA ILE A 803 4.77 -31.83 6.96
C ILE A 803 3.70 -31.84 5.87
N ILE A 804 2.45 -32.03 6.28
CA ILE A 804 1.27 -31.91 5.43
C ILE A 804 0.34 -30.88 6.07
N THR A 805 0.04 -29.82 5.36
CA THR A 805 -0.96 -28.82 5.78
C THR A 805 -2.14 -28.84 4.83
N CYS A 806 -3.32 -29.02 5.38
CA CYS A 806 -4.57 -28.85 4.65
C CYS A 806 -5.34 -27.68 5.26
N ARG A 807 -5.76 -26.73 4.41
CA ARG A 807 -6.52 -25.55 4.82
C ARG A 807 -7.83 -25.50 4.05
N LEU A 808 -8.93 -25.57 4.79
CA LEU A 808 -10.27 -25.33 4.29
C LEU A 808 -10.63 -23.86 4.55
N GLU A 809 -10.93 -23.13 3.50
CA GLU A 809 -11.30 -21.73 3.53
C GLU A 809 -12.77 -21.56 3.16
N MET A 810 -13.52 -20.89 4.01
CA MET A 810 -14.96 -20.70 3.82
C MET A 810 -15.32 -19.23 3.95
N SER A 811 -15.99 -18.67 2.95
CA SER A 811 -16.71 -17.42 3.07
C SER A 811 -18.14 -17.73 3.50
N VAL A 812 -18.49 -17.41 4.73
CA VAL A 812 -19.77 -17.76 5.36
C VAL A 812 -20.86 -16.76 5.02
N LEU A 813 -20.48 -15.46 5.04
CA LEU A 813 -21.42 -14.37 4.83
C LEU A 813 -20.74 -13.27 4.01
N ARG A 814 -21.40 -12.87 2.93
CA ARG A 814 -21.11 -11.64 2.21
C ARG A 814 -22.40 -10.90 1.96
N ARG A 815 -22.53 -9.72 2.55
CA ARG A 815 -23.71 -8.85 2.42
C ARG A 815 -23.27 -7.44 2.14
N SER A 816 -23.99 -6.76 1.28
CA SER A 816 -23.78 -5.35 1.02
C SER A 816 -25.10 -4.64 0.77
N ARG A 817 -25.13 -3.35 1.06
CA ARG A 817 -26.23 -2.47 0.72
C ARG A 817 -25.70 -1.11 0.34
N ILE A 818 -26.11 -0.62 -0.82
CA ILE A 818 -25.84 0.74 -1.26
C ILE A 818 -26.81 1.67 -0.54
N LEU A 819 -26.36 2.85 -0.17
CA LEU A 819 -27.13 3.87 0.52
C LEU A 819 -27.31 5.11 -0.35
N SER A 820 -28.46 5.75 -0.19
CA SER A 820 -28.72 7.10 -0.68
C SER A 820 -29.45 7.85 0.43
N MET A 821 -28.75 8.76 1.09
CA MET A 821 -29.23 9.47 2.26
C MET A 821 -28.88 10.95 2.18
N TYR A 822 -29.71 11.81 2.74
CA TYR A 822 -29.39 13.21 2.95
C TYR A 822 -30.09 13.75 4.21
N ASN A 823 -29.33 14.41 5.08
CA ASN A 823 -29.79 14.91 6.38
C ASN A 823 -30.51 13.83 7.22
N GLY A 824 -29.96 12.60 7.18
CA GLY A 824 -30.50 11.47 7.92
C GLY A 824 -31.74 10.81 7.33
N ASN A 825 -32.24 11.28 6.18
CA ASN A 825 -33.41 10.75 5.50
C ASN A 825 -33.01 10.01 4.20
N PRO A 826 -33.82 9.04 3.73
CA PRO A 826 -33.64 8.50 2.38
C PRO A 826 -33.69 9.62 1.32
N TYR A 827 -32.67 9.63 0.46
CA TYR A 827 -32.54 10.65 -0.58
C TYR A 827 -33.06 10.17 -1.92
N ALA A 828 -32.79 8.90 -2.28
CA ALA A 828 -33.38 8.32 -3.48
C ALA A 828 -34.81 7.83 -3.22
N PHE A 829 -35.64 7.99 -4.22
CA PHE A 829 -37.02 7.53 -4.24
C PHE A 829 -37.30 6.65 -5.45
N THR A 830 -38.31 5.80 -5.36
CA THR A 830 -38.71 4.92 -6.45
C THR A 830 -39.77 5.61 -7.30
N VAL A 831 -39.53 5.65 -8.61
CA VAL A 831 -40.49 6.15 -9.58
C VAL A 831 -40.99 4.96 -10.40
N SER A 832 -42.31 4.78 -10.45
CA SER A 832 -42.90 3.87 -11.43
C SER A 832 -43.12 4.66 -12.72
N ASP A 833 -42.67 4.06 -13.80
CA ASP A 833 -42.37 4.66 -15.07
C ASP A 833 -43.45 5.40 -15.79
N THR A 834 -43.05 6.46 -16.44
CA THR A 834 -43.70 7.03 -17.66
C THR A 834 -42.70 7.76 -18.54
N GLY A 835 -41.37 7.43 -18.48
CA GLY A 835 -40.34 8.08 -19.28
C GLY A 835 -40.51 7.79 -20.76
N LYS A 836 -40.83 8.77 -21.57
CA LYS A 836 -40.86 8.66 -23.03
C LYS A 836 -39.59 9.25 -23.64
N THR A 837 -39.08 8.61 -24.70
CA THR A 837 -38.08 9.24 -25.56
C THR A 837 -38.65 10.47 -26.24
N PRO A 838 -37.85 11.36 -26.81
CA PRO A 838 -38.30 12.45 -27.66
C PRO A 838 -39.15 11.96 -28.85
N THR A 839 -39.00 10.72 -29.27
CA THR A 839 -39.81 10.09 -30.33
C THR A 839 -41.08 9.42 -29.81
N GLY A 840 -41.38 9.54 -28.51
CA GLY A 840 -42.58 8.99 -27.90
C GLY A 840 -42.51 7.52 -27.51
N GLU A 841 -41.35 6.87 -27.63
CA GLU A 841 -41.13 5.51 -27.21
C GLU A 841 -40.90 5.42 -25.68
N ASP A 842 -41.49 4.43 -25.04
CA ASP A 842 -41.37 4.15 -23.62
C ASP A 842 -39.98 3.55 -23.33
N ILE A 843 -39.02 4.34 -22.78
CA ILE A 843 -37.68 3.86 -22.42
C ILE A 843 -37.74 2.86 -21.27
N TYR A 844 -38.77 3.01 -20.39
CA TYR A 844 -38.84 2.27 -19.14
C TYR A 844 -40.15 1.49 -18.98
N ALA A 845 -40.86 1.24 -20.08
CA ALA A 845 -42.20 0.65 -20.06
C ALA A 845 -42.33 -0.50 -19.03
N GLY A 846 -43.15 -0.29 -17.99
CA GLY A 846 -43.42 -1.25 -16.95
C GLY A 846 -42.27 -1.52 -15.97
N LYS A 847 -41.22 -0.70 -15.93
CA LYS A 847 -40.08 -0.84 -14.98
C LYS A 847 -40.13 0.28 -13.95
N SER A 848 -39.84 -0.06 -12.70
CA SER A 848 -39.54 0.93 -11.67
C SER A 848 -38.05 1.28 -11.67
N TYR A 849 -37.73 2.52 -11.45
CA TYR A 849 -36.35 3.01 -11.33
C TYR A 849 -36.22 3.92 -10.10
N THR A 850 -35.00 4.11 -9.65
CA THR A 850 -34.69 5.03 -8.55
C THR A 850 -34.24 6.38 -9.12
N ALA A 851 -34.66 7.45 -8.47
CA ALA A 851 -34.34 8.82 -8.83
C ALA A 851 -33.87 9.63 -7.62
N VAL A 852 -33.08 10.68 -7.87
CA VAL A 852 -32.78 11.72 -6.89
C VAL A 852 -33.02 13.09 -7.50
N TYR A 853 -33.53 14.01 -6.68
CA TYR A 853 -33.56 15.43 -7.01
C TYR A 853 -32.23 16.08 -6.62
N PRO A 854 -31.76 17.11 -7.34
CA PRO A 854 -30.70 17.94 -6.80
C PRO A 854 -31.20 18.67 -5.53
N VAL A 855 -30.27 18.96 -4.62
CA VAL A 855 -30.55 19.81 -3.46
C VAL A 855 -30.73 21.27 -3.91
N SER A 856 -29.95 21.67 -4.90
CA SER A 856 -29.97 22.96 -5.53
C SER A 856 -29.46 22.84 -6.97
N TYR A 857 -29.59 23.92 -7.74
CA TYR A 857 -29.03 23.99 -9.09
C TYR A 857 -28.41 25.38 -9.33
N MET A 858 -27.45 25.43 -10.25
CA MET A 858 -26.74 26.64 -10.67
C MET A 858 -27.18 27.00 -12.09
N ASP A 859 -27.49 28.27 -12.31
CA ASP A 859 -27.78 28.82 -13.64
C ASP A 859 -26.48 29.31 -14.35
N LEU A 860 -26.60 29.72 -15.62
CA LEU A 860 -25.47 30.23 -16.40
C LEU A 860 -24.89 31.55 -15.87
N ASP A 861 -25.58 32.24 -14.97
CA ASP A 861 -25.05 33.43 -14.30
C ASP A 861 -24.29 33.11 -13.02
N GLY A 862 -24.24 31.81 -12.63
CA GLY A 862 -23.57 31.33 -11.43
C GLY A 862 -24.42 31.44 -10.16
N ASN A 863 -25.69 31.81 -10.28
CA ASN A 863 -26.59 31.88 -9.14
C ASN A 863 -27.02 30.46 -8.75
N VAL A 864 -27.04 30.18 -7.45
CA VAL A 864 -27.49 28.91 -6.92
C VAL A 864 -28.89 29.03 -6.39
N HIS A 865 -29.81 28.23 -6.91
CA HIS A 865 -31.22 28.20 -6.56
C HIS A 865 -31.58 26.89 -5.85
N PRO A 866 -32.49 26.90 -4.86
CA PRO A 866 -33.02 25.66 -4.29
C PRO A 866 -33.84 24.91 -5.34
N PHE A 867 -33.76 23.59 -5.34
CA PHE A 867 -34.60 22.75 -6.20
C PHE A 867 -35.85 22.33 -5.41
N THR A 868 -37.03 22.73 -5.87
CA THR A 868 -38.29 22.50 -5.18
C THR A 868 -39.21 21.58 -5.99
N GLU A 869 -40.40 21.32 -5.48
CA GLU A 869 -41.44 20.56 -6.20
C GLU A 869 -41.90 21.30 -7.49
N ALA A 870 -41.75 22.62 -7.54
CA ALA A 870 -42.10 23.41 -8.72
C ALA A 870 -41.12 23.11 -9.87
N GLU A 871 -39.82 23.11 -9.59
CA GLU A 871 -38.80 22.75 -10.58
C GLU A 871 -38.91 21.27 -10.97
N ALA A 872 -39.26 20.38 -10.02
CA ALA A 872 -39.43 18.95 -10.31
C ALA A 872 -40.59 18.67 -11.28
N ALA A 873 -41.61 19.55 -11.29
CA ALA A 873 -42.74 19.44 -12.19
C ALA A 873 -42.54 20.14 -13.56
N ASP A 874 -41.52 20.98 -13.66
CA ASP A 874 -41.23 21.74 -14.89
C ASP A 874 -40.31 20.91 -15.83
N PRO A 875 -40.74 20.64 -17.07
CA PRO A 875 -39.92 19.92 -18.05
C PRO A 875 -38.53 20.53 -18.30
N ALA A 876 -38.35 21.82 -18.11
CA ALA A 876 -37.09 22.51 -18.28
C ALA A 876 -36.01 21.97 -17.33
N PHE A 877 -36.37 21.44 -16.18
CA PHE A 877 -35.47 20.85 -15.18
C PHE A 877 -35.42 19.32 -15.18
N ALA A 878 -36.13 18.68 -16.13
CA ALA A 878 -36.22 17.20 -16.15
C ALA A 878 -34.83 16.50 -16.18
N ASN A 879 -33.83 17.13 -16.82
CA ASN A 879 -32.48 16.62 -16.90
C ASN A 879 -31.74 16.66 -15.57
N LEU A 880 -32.16 17.46 -14.61
CA LEU A 880 -31.57 17.52 -13.28
C LEU A 880 -32.06 16.37 -12.38
N ILE A 881 -33.09 15.65 -12.77
CA ILE A 881 -33.57 14.48 -12.02
C ILE A 881 -32.74 13.27 -12.46
N LEU A 882 -31.77 12.89 -11.63
CA LEU A 882 -30.89 11.75 -11.92
C LEU A 882 -31.65 10.45 -11.69
N LYS A 883 -31.62 9.56 -12.67
CA LYS A 883 -32.38 8.31 -12.69
C LYS A 883 -31.46 7.11 -12.87
N SER A 884 -31.72 6.02 -12.12
CA SER A 884 -31.08 4.72 -12.31
C SER A 884 -32.14 3.73 -12.78
N ALA A 885 -31.88 3.03 -13.86
CA ALA A 885 -32.76 2.00 -14.39
C ALA A 885 -32.91 0.77 -13.47
N ASN A 886 -32.13 0.66 -12.41
CA ASN A 886 -32.08 -0.50 -11.53
C ASN A 886 -32.85 -0.24 -10.22
N ALA A 887 -34.10 -0.67 -10.13
CA ALA A 887 -34.91 -0.56 -8.91
C ALA A 887 -34.29 -1.31 -7.70
N TYR A 888 -33.47 -2.32 -7.94
CA TYR A 888 -32.79 -3.10 -6.89
C TYR A 888 -31.47 -2.47 -6.39
N THR A 889 -31.06 -1.32 -6.90
CA THR A 889 -29.78 -0.66 -6.53
C THR A 889 -29.63 -0.52 -5.02
N PHE A 890 -30.68 -0.23 -4.28
CA PHE A 890 -30.67 -0.03 -2.84
C PHE A 890 -31.17 -1.27 -2.04
N ALA A 891 -31.46 -2.36 -2.74
CA ALA A 891 -31.79 -3.61 -2.08
C ALA A 891 -30.56 -4.18 -1.38
N GLN A 892 -30.79 -4.97 -0.36
CA GLN A 892 -29.68 -5.74 0.23
C GLN A 892 -29.23 -6.80 -0.76
N ASP A 893 -27.97 -6.72 -1.14
CA ASP A 893 -27.29 -7.73 -1.95
C ASP A 893 -26.40 -8.62 -1.08
N GLY A 894 -26.00 -9.76 -1.64
CA GLY A 894 -25.10 -10.68 -1.01
C GLY A 894 -25.01 -11.99 -1.76
N TYR A 895 -24.10 -12.83 -1.30
CA TYR A 895 -23.84 -14.13 -1.90
C TYR A 895 -23.96 -15.21 -0.83
N GLY A 896 -24.41 -16.40 -1.24
CA GLY A 896 -24.40 -17.60 -0.40
C GLY A 896 -22.98 -18.04 -0.03
N PRO A 897 -22.85 -18.98 0.92
CA PRO A 897 -21.55 -19.47 1.34
C PRO A 897 -20.84 -20.24 0.22
N TYR A 898 -19.50 -20.12 0.18
CA TYR A 898 -18.66 -20.90 -0.71
C TYR A 898 -17.35 -21.25 0.00
N MET A 899 -16.67 -22.31 -0.48
CA MET A 899 -15.44 -22.79 0.12
C MET A 899 -14.46 -23.31 -0.91
N SER A 900 -13.18 -23.30 -0.54
CA SER A 900 -12.07 -23.92 -1.25
C SER A 900 -11.15 -24.65 -0.27
N ALA A 901 -10.42 -25.63 -0.78
CA ALA A 901 -9.46 -26.40 0.02
C ALA A 901 -8.06 -26.33 -0.59
N ASN A 902 -7.07 -25.98 0.23
CA ASN A 902 -5.67 -25.86 -0.16
C ASN A 902 -4.81 -26.90 0.54
N LEU A 903 -3.78 -27.37 -0.12
CA LEU A 903 -2.88 -28.41 0.35
C LEU A 903 -1.44 -27.94 0.19
N SER A 904 -0.61 -28.13 1.21
CA SER A 904 0.84 -27.95 1.15
C SER A 904 1.53 -29.16 1.76
N ILE A 905 2.57 -29.65 1.09
CA ILE A 905 3.36 -30.80 1.53
C ILE A 905 4.83 -30.43 1.41
N THR A 906 5.57 -30.57 2.51
CA THR A 906 7.03 -30.40 2.53
C THR A 906 7.70 -31.66 3.00
N LYS A 907 8.67 -32.14 2.24
CA LYS A 907 9.47 -33.32 2.50
C LYS A 907 10.95 -32.99 2.46
N GLU A 908 11.68 -33.25 3.54
CA GLU A 908 13.13 -33.21 3.54
C GLU A 908 13.72 -34.59 3.19
N ILE A 909 14.77 -34.58 2.37
CA ILE A 909 15.55 -35.76 1.95
C ILE A 909 16.97 -35.56 2.45
N GLY A 910 17.30 -36.22 3.54
CA GLY A 910 18.52 -35.92 4.28
C GLY A 910 18.53 -34.48 4.82
N ASP A 911 19.71 -33.92 5.03
CA ASP A 911 19.87 -32.57 5.60
C ASP A 911 20.08 -31.49 4.51
N HIS A 912 20.15 -31.93 3.26
CA HIS A 912 20.57 -31.07 2.13
C HIS A 912 19.44 -30.70 1.15
N VAL A 913 18.37 -31.48 1.11
CA VAL A 913 17.33 -31.30 0.10
C VAL A 913 15.97 -31.17 0.75
N SER A 914 15.23 -30.13 0.42
CA SER A 914 13.81 -29.97 0.78
C SER A 914 12.97 -29.80 -0.48
N LEU A 915 11.91 -30.58 -0.59
CA LEU A 915 10.91 -30.51 -1.65
C LEU A 915 9.59 -30.07 -1.03
N SER A 916 9.03 -29.00 -1.56
CA SER A 916 7.74 -28.47 -1.11
C SER A 916 6.78 -28.39 -2.31
N PHE A 917 5.58 -28.94 -2.14
CA PHE A 917 4.49 -28.92 -3.13
C PHE A 917 3.32 -28.18 -2.52
N PHE A 918 2.67 -27.33 -3.32
CA PHE A 918 1.39 -26.74 -2.92
C PHE A 918 0.33 -26.89 -4.01
N ALA A 919 -0.94 -26.93 -3.59
CA ALA A 919 -2.09 -26.94 -4.48
C ALA A 919 -3.22 -26.09 -3.89
N ASN A 920 -3.50 -24.96 -4.52
CA ASN A 920 -4.62 -24.10 -4.17
C ASN A 920 -5.88 -24.62 -4.82
N ASN A 921 -6.97 -24.63 -4.05
CA ASN A 921 -8.25 -25.18 -4.46
C ASN A 921 -8.11 -26.55 -5.16
N PHE A 922 -7.40 -27.49 -4.49
CA PHE A 922 -7.10 -28.80 -5.08
C PHE A 922 -8.34 -29.63 -5.39
N THR A 923 -9.48 -29.33 -4.78
CA THR A 923 -10.80 -29.91 -5.09
C THR A 923 -11.42 -29.29 -6.34
N ASN A 924 -10.82 -28.24 -6.91
CA ASN A 924 -11.34 -27.40 -7.99
C ASN A 924 -12.80 -26.96 -7.76
N SER A 925 -13.15 -26.70 -6.49
CA SER A 925 -14.50 -26.24 -6.11
C SER A 925 -14.70 -24.80 -6.60
N ARG A 926 -15.52 -24.65 -7.63
CA ARG A 926 -15.84 -23.35 -8.25
C ARG A 926 -17.36 -23.14 -8.32
N PRO A 927 -18.01 -23.03 -7.16
CA PRO A 927 -19.46 -22.88 -7.13
C PRO A 927 -19.88 -21.55 -7.76
N TYR A 928 -20.92 -21.62 -8.58
CA TYR A 928 -21.56 -20.46 -9.15
C TYR A 928 -22.59 -19.92 -8.15
N VAL A 929 -22.21 -18.92 -7.37
CA VAL A 929 -23.07 -18.33 -6.34
C VAL A 929 -23.81 -17.13 -6.90
N LYS A 930 -25.10 -17.02 -6.61
CA LYS A 930 -25.97 -15.98 -7.16
C LYS A 930 -26.07 -14.79 -6.19
N SER A 931 -26.03 -13.59 -6.75
CA SER A 931 -26.39 -12.36 -6.06
C SER A 931 -27.86 -12.45 -5.61
N MET A 932 -28.13 -12.03 -4.39
CA MET A 932 -29.49 -12.02 -3.83
C MET A 932 -30.37 -10.94 -4.48
N ALA A 933 -29.79 -9.82 -4.83
CA ALA A 933 -30.51 -8.69 -5.42
C ALA A 933 -30.76 -8.88 -6.92
N THR A 934 -29.76 -9.38 -7.66
CA THR A 934 -29.79 -9.40 -9.13
C THR A 934 -29.98 -10.80 -9.70
N GLY A 935 -29.73 -11.85 -8.94
CA GLY A 935 -29.69 -13.23 -9.41
C GLY A 935 -28.47 -13.54 -10.31
N ILE A 936 -27.63 -12.54 -10.62
CA ILE A 936 -26.41 -12.74 -11.41
C ILE A 936 -25.43 -13.56 -10.60
N GLY A 937 -24.88 -14.59 -11.23
CA GLY A 937 -23.95 -15.47 -10.57
C GLY A 937 -22.49 -15.03 -10.74
N ALA A 938 -21.67 -15.35 -9.74
CA ALA A 938 -20.23 -15.13 -9.75
C ALA A 938 -19.49 -16.33 -9.15
N ILE A 939 -18.22 -16.49 -9.52
CA ILE A 939 -17.30 -17.47 -8.96
C ILE A 939 -16.23 -16.69 -8.20
N PHE A 940 -16.13 -16.92 -6.88
CA PHE A 940 -15.17 -16.23 -6.02
C PHE A 940 -13.98 -17.10 -5.62
N THR A 941 -14.08 -18.41 -5.75
CA THR A 941 -12.97 -19.32 -5.45
C THR A 941 -11.91 -19.27 -6.56
N PRO A 942 -10.62 -19.32 -6.24
CA PRO A 942 -9.57 -19.37 -7.25
C PRO A 942 -9.70 -20.66 -8.09
N ALA A 943 -9.21 -20.64 -9.32
CA ALA A 943 -9.04 -21.85 -10.10
C ALA A 943 -7.98 -22.75 -9.45
N PHE A 944 -8.05 -24.06 -9.72
CA PHE A 944 -7.01 -24.99 -9.29
C PHE A 944 -5.62 -24.51 -9.76
N TYR A 945 -4.68 -24.45 -8.82
CA TYR A 945 -3.35 -23.96 -9.07
C TYR A 945 -2.34 -24.72 -8.19
N TYR A 946 -1.17 -25.02 -8.71
CA TYR A 946 -0.19 -25.82 -7.99
C TYR A 946 1.23 -25.35 -8.27
N GLY A 947 2.17 -25.73 -7.44
CA GLY A 947 3.60 -25.46 -7.66
C GLY A 947 4.50 -26.36 -6.86
N LEU A 948 5.77 -26.32 -7.22
CA LEU A 948 6.83 -27.09 -6.60
C LEU A 948 8.02 -26.18 -6.31
N THR A 949 8.58 -26.32 -5.11
CA THR A 949 9.83 -25.68 -4.71
C THR A 949 10.84 -26.73 -4.27
N CYS A 950 12.05 -26.64 -4.79
CA CYS A 950 13.21 -27.44 -4.39
C CYS A 950 14.22 -26.51 -3.74
N ARG A 951 14.63 -26.81 -2.50
CA ARG A 951 15.68 -26.10 -1.76
C ARG A 951 16.84 -27.03 -1.51
N LEU A 952 18.03 -26.52 -1.80
CA LEU A 952 19.29 -27.20 -1.58
C LEU A 952 20.11 -26.42 -0.55
N LYS A 953 20.63 -27.11 0.46
CA LYS A 953 21.44 -26.54 1.56
C LYS A 953 22.82 -27.21 1.57
N PHE A 954 23.92 -26.45 1.50
CA PHE A 954 25.30 -26.94 1.45
C PHE A 954 26.20 -26.26 2.47
#